data_8d5de842abfdf71126d4f014a06c46a1
#
_entry.id   8d5de842abfdf71126d4f014a06c46a1
#
_cell.length_a   1.000
_cell.length_b   1.000
_cell.length_c   1.000
_cell.angle_alpha   90.00
_cell.angle_beta   90.00
_cell.angle_gamma   90.00
#
_symmetry.space_group_name_H-M   'P 1'
#
loop_
_entity.id
_entity.type
_entity.pdbx_description
1 polymer ?
#
loop_
_entity_poly.entity_id
_entity_poly.type
_entity_poly.pdbx_seq_one_letter_code
_entity_poly.pdbx_strand_id
1 'polypeptide(L)'
;MTGQEIRDLGYLSWKDPWAWMEHMKGKRWTALLQQEKAHYHELSTQPHVARMAHHMKDELDKVKPYVERLGYTIGGGAVEILMMAGSRFSWRWVGSTKKTPAEDVDVQGNMIWYVTSEENTHYKNQLLCEDRDGDLIWKKPAVSSQIAVIEDRCYYINITDLFVTAELRMCDARTGKKEKTLYREKDKERDIVLSKGAHRTLYMLSSDPMRSTLYRVDGEDLIPLYQNSVLQMPLGRSIEGEDCALIRRSHQEGWIPMGAPLREWTLPTEEIQWVNLQTGHVLTIWEGSQTIWHCHPHKKPMVLYRIAVGTIDVNIWADWENTFIQSFMVHSPYSTPFVLHIAHHSLFRDEKETPIKHPITFAPLEVHRYHVTSVDGTRVPFVCIRQKGVTPKAQFIYVYGSYGSTTPVNWPYQQWYPLLQRKWVIVFAMVRGGGDIDAAWADAARREHRHVTIDDFEAVIRGSQKRHGLGPAQTVIYGRSAGGVPVGAIVSRYPHGQLVGAAFTEVPYVDVLRTSSNPDLPLTVGEYKEFGNPRENILNGKELLSVSPINTLHSEGAPGVFVMSHVGLLDRQVYAYESFKWIQRLRGVASWEERDSDPKGKYVMFEKKEAHQYRPQSSSRFRAMDLAILDAWAEGRLRWTGGSPSAAYKIMSPPNIKMSSSNSNASMLAKVNSLGGSRRNRSRRNRSEGGSRKVKSRRNRSEGGKRKVRKGKKSRRSRRGGSRKNKSRRSRKSKGGNRKNKSRRSRRNH
;
A
#
# COMPACT_ATOMS: atom_id res chain seq x y z
N MET A 1 31.76 29.94 -6.87
CA MET A 1 30.67 30.29 -5.94
C MET A 1 29.95 28.99 -5.55
N THR A 2 30.18 28.58 -4.33
CA THR A 2 29.53 27.40 -3.73
C THR A 2 28.10 27.81 -3.38
N GLY A 3 27.18 27.67 -4.34
CA GLY A 3 25.79 28.05 -4.14
C GLY A 3 25.08 27.06 -3.25
N GLN A 4 25.18 27.22 -1.95
CA GLN A 4 24.24 26.65 -1.02
C GLN A 4 22.94 27.41 -1.17
N GLU A 5 21.91 26.78 -1.70
CA GLU A 5 20.60 27.40 -1.79
C GLU A 5 19.95 27.43 -0.41
N ILE A 6 19.44 28.61 -0.04
CA ILE A 6 18.65 28.77 1.19
C ILE A 6 17.21 28.56 0.81
N ARG A 7 16.56 27.58 1.45
CA ARG A 7 15.13 27.33 1.39
C ARG A 7 14.45 28.11 2.50
N ASP A 8 13.38 28.81 2.20
CA ASP A 8 12.71 29.68 3.16
C ASP A 8 11.18 29.59 3.04
N LEU A 9 10.53 29.41 4.18
CA LEU A 9 9.07 29.44 4.35
C LEU A 9 8.61 30.66 5.16
N GLY A 10 9.52 31.64 5.41
CA GLY A 10 9.26 32.81 6.25
C GLY A 10 9.41 32.55 7.75
N TYR A 11 8.94 31.44 8.27
CA TYR A 11 9.08 31.01 9.67
C TYR A 11 10.15 29.93 9.89
N LEU A 12 10.57 29.28 8.84
CA LEU A 12 11.55 28.19 8.83
C LEU A 12 12.44 28.32 7.60
N SER A 13 13.75 28.32 7.82
CA SER A 13 14.71 28.30 6.72
C SER A 13 15.82 27.28 6.94
N TRP A 14 16.31 26.67 5.88
CA TRP A 14 17.40 25.69 5.93
C TRP A 14 18.30 25.78 4.69
N LYS A 15 19.55 25.31 4.84
CA LYS A 15 20.51 25.24 3.75
C LYS A 15 20.38 23.91 3.02
N ASP A 16 20.31 23.95 1.69
CA ASP A 16 20.34 22.79 0.81
C ASP A 16 21.62 22.80 -0.05
N PRO A 17 22.72 22.20 0.41
CA PRO A 17 23.99 22.20 -0.34
C PRO A 17 23.92 21.34 -1.59
N TRP A 18 22.88 20.53 -1.73
CA TRP A 18 22.65 19.59 -2.83
C TRP A 18 21.56 20.04 -3.79
N ALA A 19 21.06 21.27 -3.68
CA ALA A 19 20.01 21.84 -4.54
C ALA A 19 20.34 21.73 -6.04
N TRP A 20 21.61 21.82 -6.42
CA TRP A 20 22.05 21.68 -7.81
C TRP A 20 21.67 20.31 -8.44
N MET A 21 21.45 19.25 -7.64
CA MET A 21 21.03 17.93 -8.13
C MET A 21 19.63 17.94 -8.72
N GLU A 22 18.78 18.89 -8.33
CA GLU A 22 17.40 19.01 -8.82
C GLU A 22 17.33 19.27 -10.32
N HIS A 23 18.39 19.82 -10.90
CA HIS A 23 18.46 19.99 -12.35
C HIS A 23 18.73 18.68 -13.11
N MET A 24 19.25 17.65 -12.45
CA MET A 24 19.60 16.34 -13.03
C MET A 24 20.42 16.43 -14.34
N LYS A 25 21.30 17.42 -14.45
CA LYS A 25 22.10 17.69 -15.65
C LYS A 25 23.45 18.32 -15.32
N GLY A 26 24.33 18.33 -16.33
CA GLY A 26 25.65 18.95 -16.23
C GLY A 26 26.76 18.00 -15.79
N LYS A 27 28.03 18.51 -15.77
CA LYS A 27 29.21 17.69 -15.50
C LYS A 27 29.20 17.04 -14.11
N ARG A 28 28.76 17.78 -13.09
CA ARG A 28 28.68 17.28 -11.69
C ARG A 28 27.68 16.10 -11.60
N TRP A 29 26.52 16.23 -12.22
CA TRP A 29 25.53 15.17 -12.25
C TRP A 29 26.03 13.90 -12.96
N THR A 30 26.67 14.07 -14.14
CA THR A 30 27.25 12.95 -14.87
C THR A 30 28.32 12.22 -14.04
N ALA A 31 29.20 12.98 -13.36
CA ALA A 31 30.22 12.40 -12.50
C ALA A 31 29.62 11.65 -11.30
N LEU A 32 28.55 12.20 -10.68
CA LEU A 32 27.83 11.53 -9.61
C LEU A 32 27.23 10.19 -10.07
N LEU A 33 26.57 10.17 -11.23
CA LEU A 33 26.04 8.94 -11.80
C LEU A 33 27.14 7.90 -12.07
N GLN A 34 28.31 8.31 -12.54
CA GLN A 34 29.44 7.40 -12.76
C GLN A 34 29.96 6.82 -11.44
N GLN A 35 30.05 7.64 -10.40
CA GLN A 35 30.46 7.21 -9.06
C GLN A 35 29.49 6.17 -8.49
N GLU A 36 28.19 6.47 -8.48
CA GLU A 36 27.17 5.54 -7.96
C GLU A 36 27.16 4.21 -8.74
N LYS A 37 27.37 4.27 -10.06
CA LYS A 37 27.50 3.07 -10.87
C LYS A 37 28.75 2.24 -10.47
N ALA A 38 29.85 2.89 -10.13
CA ALA A 38 31.07 2.22 -9.67
C ALA A 38 30.82 1.52 -8.31
N HIS A 39 30.15 2.18 -7.36
CA HIS A 39 29.79 1.57 -6.07
C HIS A 39 28.92 0.32 -6.24
N TYR A 40 27.88 0.41 -7.06
CA TYR A 40 27.04 -0.76 -7.35
C TYR A 40 27.83 -1.89 -8.03
N HIS A 41 28.71 -1.54 -8.97
CA HIS A 41 29.56 -2.50 -9.69
C HIS A 41 30.50 -3.24 -8.73
N GLU A 42 31.12 -2.54 -7.79
CA GLU A 42 32.01 -3.14 -6.79
C GLU A 42 31.31 -4.24 -5.99
N LEU A 43 30.04 -4.02 -5.58
CA LEU A 43 29.28 -5.00 -4.83
C LEU A 43 28.78 -6.16 -5.71
N SER A 44 28.20 -5.82 -6.86
CA SER A 44 27.54 -6.78 -7.73
C SER A 44 28.48 -7.74 -8.44
N THR A 45 29.76 -7.40 -8.56
CA THR A 45 30.79 -8.23 -9.21
C THR A 45 31.57 -9.12 -8.24
N GLN A 46 31.35 -9.02 -6.93
CA GLN A 46 31.95 -9.95 -5.99
C GLN A 46 31.53 -11.39 -6.32
N PRO A 47 32.49 -12.34 -6.47
CA PRO A 47 32.19 -13.68 -7.03
C PRO A 47 31.10 -14.44 -6.29
N HIS A 48 31.01 -14.29 -4.95
CA HIS A 48 29.99 -14.95 -4.15
C HIS A 48 28.62 -14.28 -4.32
N VAL A 49 28.56 -12.94 -4.44
CA VAL A 49 27.33 -12.19 -4.71
C VAL A 49 26.79 -12.51 -6.10
N ALA A 50 27.65 -12.48 -7.12
CA ALA A 50 27.26 -12.77 -8.49
C ALA A 50 26.71 -14.21 -8.65
N ARG A 51 27.37 -15.20 -8.04
CA ARG A 51 26.87 -16.59 -8.03
C ARG A 51 25.52 -16.70 -7.31
N MET A 52 25.39 -16.08 -6.14
CA MET A 52 24.14 -16.08 -5.39
C MET A 52 23.02 -15.42 -6.19
N ALA A 53 23.28 -14.28 -6.82
CA ALA A 53 22.32 -13.57 -7.67
C ALA A 53 21.85 -14.44 -8.85
N HIS A 54 22.74 -15.24 -9.44
CA HIS A 54 22.35 -16.17 -10.50
C HIS A 54 21.34 -17.22 -10.00
N HIS A 55 21.61 -17.85 -8.86
CA HIS A 55 20.69 -18.81 -8.25
C HIS A 55 19.35 -18.17 -7.86
N MET A 56 19.39 -16.99 -7.23
CA MET A 56 18.18 -16.27 -6.85
C MET A 56 17.35 -15.84 -8.06
N LYS A 57 18.01 -15.48 -9.18
CA LYS A 57 17.33 -15.19 -10.43
C LYS A 57 16.56 -16.40 -10.96
N ASP A 58 17.20 -17.58 -10.96
CA ASP A 58 16.55 -18.80 -11.40
C ASP A 58 15.36 -19.17 -10.51
N GLU A 59 15.48 -18.95 -9.20
CA GLU A 59 14.38 -19.10 -8.26
C GLU A 59 13.22 -18.14 -8.57
N LEU A 60 13.52 -16.84 -8.76
CA LEU A 60 12.52 -15.84 -9.10
C LEU A 60 11.84 -16.12 -10.45
N ASP A 61 12.58 -16.54 -11.46
CA ASP A 61 12.00 -16.89 -12.75
C ASP A 61 11.07 -18.10 -12.67
N LYS A 62 11.36 -19.05 -11.78
CA LYS A 62 10.49 -20.20 -11.54
C LYS A 62 9.22 -19.85 -10.75
N VAL A 63 9.25 -18.80 -9.93
CA VAL A 63 8.07 -18.34 -9.16
C VAL A 63 7.29 -17.23 -9.84
N LYS A 64 7.67 -16.78 -11.02
CA LYS A 64 6.85 -15.83 -11.78
C LYS A 64 5.43 -16.37 -11.91
N PRO A 65 4.41 -15.53 -11.69
CA PRO A 65 3.04 -15.97 -11.86
C PRO A 65 2.82 -16.44 -13.29
N TYR A 66 2.47 -17.70 -13.39
CA TYR A 66 2.44 -18.42 -14.66
C TYR A 66 1.20 -18.13 -15.48
N VAL A 67 0.26 -17.30 -15.05
CA VAL A 67 -1.00 -17.29 -15.78
C VAL A 67 -1.66 -15.93 -15.78
N GLU A 68 -1.77 -15.40 -16.99
CA GLU A 68 -2.96 -14.67 -17.37
C GLU A 68 -4.14 -15.64 -17.26
N ARG A 69 -5.06 -15.37 -16.39
CA ARG A 69 -6.30 -16.11 -16.30
C ARG A 69 -7.39 -15.31 -16.98
N LEU A 70 -8.24 -16.00 -17.68
CA LEU A 70 -9.49 -15.43 -18.11
C LEU A 70 -10.25 -15.01 -16.84
N GLY A 71 -10.34 -13.70 -16.59
CA GLY A 71 -11.12 -13.19 -15.49
C GLY A 71 -12.60 -13.28 -15.82
N TYR A 72 -12.98 -12.84 -17.03
CA TYR A 72 -14.35 -12.78 -17.50
C TYR A 72 -14.42 -12.25 -18.93
N THR A 73 -15.62 -12.24 -19.49
CA THR A 73 -15.91 -11.62 -20.79
C THR A 73 -16.81 -10.40 -20.61
N ILE A 74 -16.62 -9.40 -21.45
CA ILE A 74 -17.45 -8.19 -21.53
C ILE A 74 -18.02 -8.01 -22.95
N GLY A 75 -18.95 -7.05 -23.12
CA GLY A 75 -19.55 -6.75 -24.41
C GLY A 75 -20.35 -7.93 -24.98
N GLY A 76 -21.17 -8.59 -24.15
CA GLY A 76 -21.94 -9.76 -24.58
C GLY A 76 -21.07 -10.97 -24.92
N GLY A 77 -19.87 -11.06 -24.36
CA GLY A 77 -18.94 -12.15 -24.63
C GLY A 77 -17.96 -11.90 -25.78
N ALA A 78 -17.89 -10.68 -26.31
CA ALA A 78 -17.02 -10.36 -27.43
C ALA A 78 -15.55 -10.15 -27.07
N VAL A 79 -15.27 -9.70 -25.85
CA VAL A 79 -13.92 -9.38 -25.35
C VAL A 79 -13.59 -10.17 -24.10
N GLU A 80 -12.43 -10.78 -24.09
CA GLU A 80 -11.88 -11.47 -22.92
C GLU A 80 -10.98 -10.53 -22.14
N ILE A 81 -11.22 -10.42 -20.83
CA ILE A 81 -10.35 -9.76 -19.86
C ILE A 81 -9.45 -10.81 -19.22
N LEU A 82 -8.16 -10.60 -19.35
CA LEU A 82 -7.14 -11.51 -18.86
C LEU A 82 -6.47 -10.88 -17.63
N MET A 83 -6.82 -11.41 -16.47
CA MET A 83 -6.24 -10.94 -15.20
C MET A 83 -4.79 -11.40 -15.09
N MET A 84 -3.92 -10.47 -14.70
CA MET A 84 -2.52 -10.73 -14.39
C MET A 84 -2.28 -10.57 -12.90
N ALA A 85 -1.41 -11.37 -12.33
CA ALA A 85 -1.01 -11.17 -10.94
C ALA A 85 -0.38 -9.77 -10.77
N GLY A 86 -0.91 -8.97 -9.85
CA GLY A 86 -0.43 -7.62 -9.53
C GLY A 86 -1.28 -6.48 -10.11
N SER A 87 -2.60 -6.63 -10.15
CA SER A 87 -3.58 -5.58 -10.47
C SER A 87 -3.56 -5.04 -11.91
N ARG A 88 -2.82 -5.65 -12.80
CA ARG A 88 -2.86 -5.31 -14.23
C ARG A 88 -3.66 -6.34 -14.97
N PHE A 89 -4.38 -5.91 -16.01
CA PHE A 89 -5.05 -6.81 -16.92
C PHE A 89 -4.66 -6.52 -18.38
N SER A 90 -4.95 -7.48 -19.23
CA SER A 90 -4.92 -7.32 -20.67
C SER A 90 -6.27 -7.70 -21.23
N TRP A 91 -6.62 -7.17 -22.34
CA TRP A 91 -7.81 -7.58 -23.06
C TRP A 91 -7.46 -8.17 -24.43
N ARG A 92 -8.37 -8.96 -24.99
CA ARG A 92 -8.33 -9.42 -26.37
C ARG A 92 -9.74 -9.68 -26.89
N TRP A 93 -9.92 -9.57 -28.17
CA TRP A 93 -11.12 -10.08 -28.82
C TRP A 93 -11.17 -11.61 -28.71
N VAL A 94 -12.37 -12.16 -28.51
CA VAL A 94 -12.58 -13.61 -28.50
C VAL A 94 -12.12 -14.21 -29.84
N GLY A 95 -11.26 -15.22 -29.77
CA GLY A 95 -10.60 -15.82 -30.92
C GLY A 95 -9.30 -15.14 -31.38
N SER A 96 -8.94 -13.99 -30.84
CA SER A 96 -7.67 -13.30 -31.16
C SER A 96 -6.52 -13.78 -30.28
N THR A 97 -5.32 -13.79 -30.83
CA THR A 97 -4.08 -14.02 -30.08
C THR A 97 -3.43 -12.71 -29.59
N LYS A 98 -3.82 -11.56 -30.16
CA LYS A 98 -3.30 -10.23 -29.77
C LYS A 98 -3.85 -9.87 -28.41
N LYS A 99 -2.94 -9.63 -27.44
CA LYS A 99 -3.27 -9.16 -26.09
C LYS A 99 -2.79 -7.73 -25.94
N THR A 100 -3.65 -6.88 -25.41
CA THR A 100 -3.36 -5.46 -25.19
C THR A 100 -3.46 -5.13 -23.69
N PRO A 101 -2.38 -4.67 -23.05
CA PRO A 101 -2.43 -4.20 -21.67
C PRO A 101 -3.32 -2.97 -21.54
N ALA A 102 -4.12 -2.90 -20.47
CA ALA A 102 -4.98 -1.76 -20.20
C ALA A 102 -5.14 -1.51 -18.69
N GLU A 103 -5.49 -0.27 -18.35
CA GLU A 103 -5.87 0.17 -17.01
C GLU A 103 -7.40 0.17 -16.87
N ASP A 104 -8.13 0.48 -17.94
CA ASP A 104 -9.57 0.42 -18.04
C ASP A 104 -9.99 0.09 -19.48
N VAL A 105 -11.15 -0.52 -19.66
CA VAL A 105 -11.69 -0.89 -20.96
C VAL A 105 -13.22 -0.81 -20.95
N ASP A 106 -13.79 -0.43 -22.08
CA ASP A 106 -15.22 -0.52 -22.36
C ASP A 106 -15.43 -0.99 -23.80
N VAL A 107 -16.53 -1.66 -24.09
CA VAL A 107 -16.80 -2.26 -25.39
C VAL A 107 -18.27 -2.14 -25.78
N GLN A 108 -18.53 -1.76 -27.03
CA GLN A 108 -19.87 -1.75 -27.60
C GLN A 108 -19.82 -2.23 -29.05
N GLY A 109 -20.50 -3.34 -29.33
CA GLY A 109 -20.50 -3.95 -30.67
C GLY A 109 -19.10 -4.31 -31.13
N ASN A 110 -18.65 -3.72 -32.23
CA ASN A 110 -17.34 -3.95 -32.84
C ASN A 110 -16.27 -2.91 -32.42
N MET A 111 -16.58 -2.05 -31.47
CA MET A 111 -15.66 -1.00 -31.04
C MET A 111 -15.22 -1.25 -29.60
N ILE A 112 -13.98 -0.91 -29.30
CA ILE A 112 -13.39 -0.99 -27.98
C ILE A 112 -12.69 0.33 -27.64
N TRP A 113 -12.91 0.77 -26.42
CA TRP A 113 -12.21 1.91 -25.82
C TRP A 113 -11.39 1.40 -24.65
N TYR A 114 -10.14 1.80 -24.60
CA TYR A 114 -9.28 1.38 -23.52
C TYR A 114 -8.26 2.44 -23.15
N VAL A 115 -7.86 2.40 -21.89
CA VAL A 115 -6.83 3.27 -21.35
C VAL A 115 -5.56 2.48 -21.17
N THR A 116 -4.46 3.00 -21.67
CA THR A 116 -3.13 2.42 -21.48
C THR A 116 -2.11 3.49 -21.20
N SER A 117 -0.98 3.11 -20.63
CA SER A 117 0.10 4.06 -20.38
C SER A 117 0.62 4.66 -21.67
N GLU A 118 0.81 5.97 -21.69
CA GLU A 118 1.39 6.69 -22.82
C GLU A 118 2.85 6.28 -23.04
N GLU A 119 3.24 5.99 -24.27
CA GLU A 119 4.61 5.60 -24.58
C GLU A 119 5.63 6.64 -24.08
N ASN A 120 6.66 6.16 -23.39
CA ASN A 120 7.77 6.96 -22.87
C ASN A 120 7.47 7.96 -21.75
N THR A 121 6.24 8.08 -21.28
CA THR A 121 5.93 9.02 -20.18
C THR A 121 5.78 8.34 -18.83
N HIS A 122 5.25 7.13 -18.77
CA HIS A 122 4.96 6.36 -17.55
C HIS A 122 4.08 7.07 -16.50
N TYR A 123 3.55 8.25 -16.81
CA TYR A 123 2.79 9.10 -15.88
C TYR A 123 1.45 9.52 -16.40
N LYS A 124 1.29 9.49 -17.71
CA LYS A 124 0.05 9.84 -18.36
C LYS A 124 -0.46 8.62 -19.10
N ASN A 125 -1.74 8.44 -19.03
CA ASN A 125 -2.39 7.45 -19.85
C ASN A 125 -2.93 8.11 -21.12
N GLN A 126 -3.13 7.29 -22.13
CA GLN A 126 -3.85 7.64 -23.33
C GLN A 126 -5.10 6.78 -23.43
N LEU A 127 -6.17 7.39 -23.87
CA LEU A 127 -7.42 6.74 -24.22
C LEU A 127 -7.41 6.47 -25.72
N LEU A 128 -7.64 5.24 -26.12
CA LEU A 128 -7.70 4.80 -27.51
C LEU A 128 -9.07 4.20 -27.81
N CYS A 129 -9.49 4.37 -29.05
CA CYS A 129 -10.65 3.68 -29.62
C CYS A 129 -10.18 2.91 -30.85
N GLU A 130 -10.37 1.59 -30.84
CA GLU A 130 -10.07 0.68 -31.97
C GLU A 130 -11.33 -0.07 -32.39
N ASP A 131 -11.39 -0.49 -33.66
CA ASP A 131 -12.38 -1.42 -34.12
C ASP A 131 -11.93 -2.88 -33.88
N ARG A 132 -12.79 -3.82 -34.29
CA ARG A 132 -12.51 -5.25 -34.16
C ARG A 132 -11.34 -5.74 -35.01
N ASP A 133 -11.04 -5.05 -36.09
CA ASP A 133 -9.93 -5.38 -36.99
C ASP A 133 -8.60 -4.85 -36.43
N GLY A 134 -8.67 -4.00 -35.43
CA GLY A 134 -7.52 -3.42 -34.68
C GLY A 134 -7.05 -2.11 -35.30
N ASP A 135 -7.90 -1.48 -36.10
CA ASP A 135 -7.64 -0.16 -36.67
C ASP A 135 -7.94 0.94 -35.67
N LEU A 136 -6.93 1.78 -35.41
CA LEU A 136 -7.06 2.92 -34.49
C LEU A 136 -7.93 4.00 -35.13
N ILE A 137 -9.09 4.26 -34.51
CA ILE A 137 -10.06 5.26 -34.99
C ILE A 137 -9.69 6.64 -34.42
N TRP A 138 -9.42 6.74 -33.13
CA TRP A 138 -8.99 7.98 -32.50
C TRP A 138 -8.28 7.72 -31.16
N LYS A 139 -7.57 8.74 -30.68
CA LYS A 139 -6.91 8.72 -29.37
C LYS A 139 -6.93 10.07 -28.67
N LYS A 140 -6.86 10.05 -27.33
CA LYS A 140 -6.75 11.22 -26.42
C LYS A 140 -5.57 11.03 -25.49
N PRO A 141 -4.66 11.99 -25.37
CA PRO A 141 -3.56 11.96 -24.41
C PRO A 141 -4.00 12.49 -23.04
N ALA A 142 -3.14 12.28 -22.04
CA ALA A 142 -3.24 12.88 -20.70
C ALA A 142 -4.58 12.61 -19.99
N VAL A 143 -5.03 11.35 -20.01
CA VAL A 143 -6.24 10.91 -19.33
C VAL A 143 -5.93 10.15 -18.02
N SER A 144 -6.90 10.08 -17.11
CA SER A 144 -6.83 9.23 -15.94
C SER A 144 -6.95 7.75 -16.32
N SER A 145 -6.87 6.87 -15.31
CA SER A 145 -7.01 5.43 -15.54
C SER A 145 -8.45 4.95 -15.77
N GLN A 146 -9.45 5.83 -15.72
CA GLN A 146 -10.87 5.45 -15.76
C GLN A 146 -11.60 6.08 -16.93
N ILE A 147 -12.43 5.28 -17.59
CA ILE A 147 -13.33 5.71 -18.66
C ILE A 147 -14.71 5.08 -18.49
N ALA A 148 -15.69 5.65 -19.16
CA ALA A 148 -16.99 5.01 -19.35
C ALA A 148 -17.56 5.36 -20.71
N VAL A 149 -18.15 4.38 -21.38
CA VAL A 149 -18.89 4.60 -22.63
C VAL A 149 -20.34 4.24 -22.41
N ILE A 150 -21.20 5.23 -22.55
CA ILE A 150 -22.65 5.09 -22.41
C ILE A 150 -23.29 5.62 -23.68
N GLU A 151 -23.99 4.74 -24.41
CA GLU A 151 -24.57 5.05 -25.71
C GLU A 151 -23.50 5.56 -26.70
N ASP A 152 -23.63 6.78 -27.19
CA ASP A 152 -22.73 7.43 -28.13
C ASP A 152 -21.69 8.36 -27.47
N ARG A 153 -21.60 8.34 -26.13
CA ARG A 153 -20.76 9.24 -25.33
C ARG A 153 -19.65 8.51 -24.62
N CYS A 154 -18.43 9.02 -24.75
CA CYS A 154 -17.26 8.56 -24.02
C CYS A 154 -16.86 9.60 -22.97
N TYR A 155 -16.88 9.20 -21.70
CA TYR A 155 -16.52 10.01 -20.54
C TYR A 155 -15.14 9.65 -20.02
N TYR A 156 -14.34 10.66 -19.72
CA TYR A 156 -12.98 10.48 -19.20
C TYR A 156 -12.54 11.71 -18.40
N ILE A 157 -11.53 11.53 -17.56
CA ILE A 157 -10.95 12.59 -16.74
C ILE A 157 -9.62 13.01 -17.36
N ASN A 158 -9.45 14.30 -17.55
CA ASN A 158 -8.17 14.89 -17.96
C ASN A 158 -7.24 15.09 -16.78
N ILE A 159 -5.95 14.74 -16.98
CA ILE A 159 -4.89 14.93 -15.97
C ILE A 159 -3.98 16.07 -16.40
N THR A 160 -3.68 16.98 -15.47
CA THR A 160 -2.72 18.07 -15.68
C THR A 160 -1.27 17.57 -15.66
N ASP A 161 -0.33 18.45 -16.03
CA ASP A 161 1.11 18.17 -15.92
C ASP A 161 1.60 18.01 -14.46
N LEU A 162 0.81 18.48 -13.51
CA LEU A 162 1.05 18.29 -12.07
C LEU A 162 0.37 17.03 -11.51
N PHE A 163 -0.16 16.16 -12.36
CA PHE A 163 -0.90 14.93 -12.03
C PHE A 163 -2.18 15.15 -11.22
N VAL A 164 -2.77 16.31 -11.33
CA VAL A 164 -4.08 16.60 -10.73
C VAL A 164 -5.16 16.17 -11.70
N THR A 165 -6.14 15.40 -11.23
CA THR A 165 -7.36 15.08 -11.95
C THR A 165 -8.27 16.30 -11.90
N ALA A 166 -8.34 17.05 -13.01
CA ALA A 166 -8.90 18.39 -12.98
C ALA A 166 -10.26 18.51 -13.64
N GLU A 167 -10.52 17.77 -14.70
CA GLU A 167 -11.72 17.98 -15.53
C GLU A 167 -12.38 16.67 -15.94
N LEU A 168 -13.68 16.56 -15.73
CA LEU A 168 -14.51 15.56 -16.39
C LEU A 168 -14.84 16.06 -17.79
N ARG A 169 -14.50 15.28 -18.80
CA ARG A 169 -14.77 15.53 -20.20
C ARG A 169 -15.62 14.44 -20.83
N MET A 170 -16.33 14.80 -21.85
CA MET A 170 -17.12 13.92 -22.68
C MET A 170 -16.81 14.19 -24.16
N CYS A 171 -16.82 13.15 -24.99
CA CYS A 171 -16.77 13.28 -26.44
C CYS A 171 -17.70 12.26 -27.10
N ASP A 172 -17.95 12.43 -28.40
CA ASP A 172 -18.61 11.43 -29.21
C ASP A 172 -17.76 10.14 -29.23
N ALA A 173 -18.33 9.04 -28.79
CA ALA A 173 -17.60 7.78 -28.58
C ALA A 173 -16.98 7.23 -29.87
N ARG A 174 -17.66 7.36 -31.01
CA ARG A 174 -17.19 6.79 -32.30
C ARG A 174 -16.11 7.61 -32.95
N THR A 175 -16.20 8.93 -32.85
CA THR A 175 -15.33 9.84 -33.60
C THR A 175 -14.29 10.56 -32.75
N GLY A 176 -14.42 10.52 -31.42
CA GLY A 176 -13.59 11.32 -30.51
C GLY A 176 -13.78 12.84 -30.63
N LYS A 177 -14.75 13.29 -31.43
CA LYS A 177 -15.05 14.71 -31.69
C LYS A 177 -16.11 15.24 -30.70
N LYS A 178 -16.51 16.52 -30.89
CA LYS A 178 -17.52 17.20 -30.05
C LYS A 178 -17.16 17.15 -28.55
N GLU A 179 -15.89 17.37 -28.25
CA GLU A 179 -15.41 17.34 -26.86
C GLU A 179 -16.06 18.47 -26.05
N LYS A 180 -16.51 18.14 -24.83
CA LYS A 180 -17.13 19.08 -23.90
C LYS A 180 -16.58 18.81 -22.48
N THR A 181 -16.22 19.87 -21.77
CA THR A 181 -15.92 19.81 -20.35
C THR A 181 -17.24 19.90 -19.57
N LEU A 182 -17.56 18.85 -18.82
CA LEU A 182 -18.78 18.79 -17.99
C LEU A 182 -18.54 19.33 -16.59
N TYR A 183 -17.34 19.13 -16.07
CA TYR A 183 -16.96 19.59 -14.73
C TYR A 183 -15.52 20.02 -14.68
N ARG A 184 -15.24 21.03 -13.87
CA ARG A 184 -13.86 21.44 -13.55
C ARG A 184 -13.72 21.61 -12.04
N GLU A 185 -12.83 20.83 -11.42
CA GLU A 185 -12.51 20.95 -10.01
C GLU A 185 -11.74 22.26 -9.77
N LYS A 186 -12.21 23.03 -8.79
CA LYS A 186 -11.61 24.32 -8.41
C LYS A 186 -10.69 24.20 -7.21
N ASP A 187 -10.97 23.23 -6.36
CA ASP A 187 -10.16 22.93 -5.18
C ASP A 187 -9.01 22.00 -5.59
N LYS A 188 -7.81 22.55 -5.58
CA LYS A 188 -6.60 21.82 -6.02
C LYS A 188 -6.20 20.65 -5.10
N GLU A 189 -6.75 20.61 -3.88
CA GLU A 189 -6.53 19.50 -2.95
C GLU A 189 -7.52 18.35 -3.18
N ARG A 190 -8.53 18.53 -4.04
CA ARG A 190 -9.51 17.50 -4.37
C ARG A 190 -9.18 16.82 -5.68
N ASP A 191 -9.37 15.52 -5.68
CA ASP A 191 -9.33 14.72 -6.87
C ASP A 191 -10.73 14.40 -7.36
N ILE A 192 -10.91 14.31 -8.67
CA ILE A 192 -12.12 13.76 -9.25
C ILE A 192 -11.85 12.37 -9.80
N VAL A 193 -12.79 11.46 -9.57
CA VAL A 193 -12.73 10.09 -10.06
C VAL A 193 -14.08 9.70 -10.67
N LEU A 194 -14.05 8.82 -11.67
CA LEU A 194 -15.24 8.17 -12.17
C LEU A 194 -15.49 6.89 -11.38
N SER A 195 -16.75 6.59 -11.13
CA SER A 195 -17.16 5.33 -10.53
C SER A 195 -18.27 4.70 -11.35
N LYS A 196 -18.01 3.49 -11.81
CA LYS A 196 -18.99 2.67 -12.53
C LYS A 196 -19.86 1.95 -11.50
N GLY A 197 -21.15 2.14 -11.56
CA GLY A 197 -22.12 1.47 -10.70
C GLY A 197 -22.95 0.45 -11.44
N ALA A 198 -23.76 -0.30 -10.70
CA ALA A 198 -24.68 -1.25 -11.28
C ALA A 198 -25.60 -0.62 -12.32
N HIS A 199 -26.09 -1.42 -13.26
CA HIS A 199 -26.98 -0.98 -14.36
C HIS A 199 -26.39 0.13 -15.24
N ARG A 200 -25.07 0.09 -15.48
CA ARG A 200 -24.31 1.06 -16.29
C ARG A 200 -24.52 2.52 -15.86
N THR A 201 -24.76 2.74 -14.56
CA THR A 201 -24.79 4.08 -14.02
C THR A 201 -23.40 4.64 -13.81
N LEU A 202 -23.21 5.90 -14.11
CA LEU A 202 -21.92 6.57 -13.98
C LEU A 202 -22.01 7.65 -12.91
N TYR A 203 -21.02 7.66 -12.04
CA TYR A 203 -20.87 8.67 -11.00
C TYR A 203 -19.54 9.38 -11.14
N MET A 204 -19.52 10.65 -10.77
CA MET A 204 -18.32 11.41 -10.53
C MET A 204 -18.22 11.75 -9.04
N LEU A 205 -17.09 11.43 -8.45
CA LEU A 205 -16.77 11.78 -7.08
C LEU A 205 -15.69 12.85 -7.08
N SER A 206 -15.96 14.01 -6.45
CA SER A 206 -14.93 14.99 -6.10
C SER A 206 -14.61 14.82 -4.63
N SER A 207 -13.40 14.47 -4.27
CA SER A 207 -13.06 14.04 -2.92
C SER A 207 -11.65 14.43 -2.47
N ASP A 208 -11.55 14.70 -1.18
CA ASP A 208 -10.37 14.61 -0.36
C ASP A 208 -10.55 13.48 0.70
N PRO A 209 -9.55 13.13 1.50
CA PRO A 209 -9.69 12.05 2.49
C PRO A 209 -10.76 12.26 3.56
N MET A 210 -11.21 13.50 3.74
CA MET A 210 -12.14 13.87 4.81
C MET A 210 -13.58 14.07 4.33
N ARG A 211 -13.77 14.38 3.05
CA ARG A 211 -15.09 14.72 2.49
C ARG A 211 -15.16 14.45 1.00
N SER A 212 -16.35 14.19 0.52
CA SER A 212 -16.61 14.01 -0.91
C SER A 212 -17.94 14.66 -1.32
N THR A 213 -18.05 14.97 -2.61
CA THR A 213 -19.28 15.36 -3.26
C THR A 213 -19.55 14.38 -4.40
N LEU A 214 -20.71 13.76 -4.34
CA LEU A 214 -21.12 12.74 -5.31
C LEU A 214 -22.10 13.32 -6.31
N TYR A 215 -21.82 13.09 -7.58
CA TYR A 215 -22.69 13.44 -8.70
C TYR A 215 -23.04 12.18 -9.49
N ARG A 216 -24.29 12.02 -9.93
CA ARG A 216 -24.64 11.13 -11.02
C ARG A 216 -24.39 11.86 -12.33
N VAL A 217 -23.75 11.19 -13.28
CA VAL A 217 -23.55 11.67 -14.63
C VAL A 217 -24.73 11.20 -15.48
N ASP A 218 -25.52 12.11 -16.03
CA ASP A 218 -26.70 11.83 -16.83
C ASP A 218 -26.60 12.62 -18.16
N GLY A 219 -26.07 11.96 -19.17
CA GLY A 219 -25.77 12.65 -20.40
C GLY A 219 -24.72 13.75 -20.23
N GLU A 220 -25.13 15.00 -20.43
CA GLU A 220 -24.28 16.18 -20.24
C GLU A 220 -24.45 16.82 -18.86
N ASP A 221 -25.41 16.33 -18.06
CA ASP A 221 -25.77 16.89 -16.78
C ASP A 221 -25.07 16.14 -15.62
N LEU A 222 -24.74 16.91 -14.59
CA LEU A 222 -24.24 16.42 -13.32
C LEU A 222 -25.28 16.65 -12.24
N ILE A 223 -25.90 15.58 -11.80
CA ILE A 223 -26.96 15.62 -10.78
C ILE A 223 -26.31 15.41 -9.41
N PRO A 224 -26.24 16.43 -8.55
CA PRO A 224 -25.66 16.27 -7.22
C PRO A 224 -26.57 15.39 -6.36
N LEU A 225 -26.01 14.34 -5.72
CA LEU A 225 -26.78 13.41 -4.90
C LEU A 225 -26.64 13.73 -3.41
N TYR A 226 -25.46 13.61 -2.87
CA TYR A 226 -25.19 13.81 -1.45
C TYR A 226 -24.17 14.94 -1.30
N GLN A 227 -24.66 16.12 -0.95
CA GLN A 227 -23.84 17.28 -0.67
C GLN A 227 -23.48 17.31 0.83
N ASN A 228 -22.28 17.81 1.15
CA ASN A 228 -21.78 17.97 2.51
C ASN A 228 -21.60 16.66 3.30
N SER A 229 -21.64 15.53 2.66
CA SER A 229 -21.25 14.25 3.28
C SER A 229 -19.74 14.17 3.40
N VAL A 230 -19.25 13.47 4.43
CA VAL A 230 -17.82 13.38 4.67
C VAL A 230 -17.17 12.47 3.65
N LEU A 231 -17.65 11.25 3.52
CA LEU A 231 -17.17 10.28 2.53
C LEU A 231 -18.35 9.58 1.88
N GLN A 232 -18.17 9.17 0.63
CA GLN A 232 -19.22 8.53 -0.15
C GLN A 232 -18.63 7.41 -1.03
N MET A 233 -19.34 6.30 -1.08
CA MET A 233 -19.06 5.19 -1.99
C MET A 233 -20.32 4.94 -2.82
N PRO A 234 -20.36 5.36 -4.10
CA PRO A 234 -21.51 5.14 -4.96
C PRO A 234 -21.61 3.67 -5.36
N LEU A 235 -22.81 3.12 -5.40
CA LEU A 235 -23.07 1.71 -5.69
C LEU A 235 -23.91 1.47 -6.95
N GLY A 236 -24.56 2.49 -7.47
CA GLY A 236 -25.45 2.37 -8.63
C GLY A 236 -26.88 2.76 -8.31
N ARG A 237 -27.79 2.53 -9.26
CA ARG A 237 -29.23 2.75 -9.09
C ARG A 237 -29.95 1.44 -8.84
N SER A 238 -30.94 1.48 -7.98
CA SER A 238 -31.88 0.36 -7.82
C SER A 238 -32.77 0.18 -9.04
N ILE A 239 -33.49 -0.94 -9.09
CA ILE A 239 -34.50 -1.18 -10.14
C ILE A 239 -35.59 -0.11 -10.10
N GLU A 240 -35.90 0.43 -8.93
CA GLU A 240 -36.86 1.51 -8.72
C GLU A 240 -36.33 2.88 -9.17
N GLY A 241 -35.08 2.96 -9.61
CA GLY A 241 -34.46 4.17 -10.11
C GLY A 241 -33.89 5.09 -9.03
N GLU A 242 -33.79 4.62 -7.78
CA GLU A 242 -33.17 5.36 -6.67
C GLU A 242 -31.66 5.15 -6.67
N ASP A 243 -30.89 6.23 -6.50
CA ASP A 243 -29.44 6.16 -6.38
C ASP A 243 -29.05 5.58 -5.02
N CYS A 244 -28.17 4.58 -5.04
CA CYS A 244 -27.69 3.88 -3.86
C CYS A 244 -26.22 4.22 -3.59
N ALA A 245 -25.90 4.48 -2.33
CA ALA A 245 -24.55 4.78 -1.88
C ALA A 245 -24.32 4.33 -0.45
N LEU A 246 -23.06 4.13 -0.08
CA LEU A 246 -22.65 4.15 1.32
C LEU A 246 -22.12 5.54 1.64
N ILE A 247 -22.52 6.10 2.78
CA ILE A 247 -22.00 7.36 3.29
C ILE A 247 -21.39 7.17 4.66
N ARG A 248 -20.40 8.02 4.99
CA ARG A 248 -19.76 8.04 6.31
C ARG A 248 -19.48 9.48 6.71
N ARG A 249 -19.94 9.87 7.89
CA ARG A 249 -19.83 11.25 8.39
C ARG A 249 -18.49 11.56 9.02
N SER A 250 -17.84 10.55 9.58
CA SER A 250 -16.51 10.66 10.15
C SER A 250 -15.77 9.33 10.05
N HIS A 251 -14.46 9.35 10.21
CA HIS A 251 -13.65 8.13 10.17
C HIS A 251 -13.90 7.19 11.37
N GLN A 252 -14.51 7.69 12.44
CA GLN A 252 -14.88 6.90 13.63
C GLN A 252 -16.27 6.24 13.50
N GLU A 253 -17.07 6.66 12.54
CA GLU A 253 -18.38 6.07 12.28
C GLU A 253 -18.29 5.00 11.21
N GLY A 254 -19.15 4.00 11.28
CA GLY A 254 -19.32 3.00 10.24
C GLY A 254 -20.00 3.56 8.98
N TRP A 255 -20.01 2.79 7.93
CA TRP A 255 -20.74 3.10 6.71
C TRP A 255 -22.24 2.98 6.90
N ILE A 256 -22.98 3.98 6.45
CA ILE A 256 -24.44 4.08 6.52
C ILE A 256 -25.00 3.86 5.12
N PRO A 257 -25.84 2.83 4.92
CA PRO A 257 -26.47 2.58 3.63
C PRO A 257 -27.55 3.63 3.32
N MET A 258 -27.53 4.13 2.08
CA MET A 258 -28.48 5.09 1.53
C MET A 258 -29.10 4.54 0.25
N GLY A 259 -30.38 4.80 0.07
CA GLY A 259 -31.15 4.32 -1.09
C GLY A 259 -31.69 2.88 -0.92
N ALA A 260 -32.76 2.55 -1.61
CA ALA A 260 -33.28 1.19 -1.68
C ALA A 260 -32.46 0.35 -2.65
N PRO A 261 -32.23 -0.94 -2.41
CA PRO A 261 -32.72 -1.74 -1.27
C PRO A 261 -31.80 -1.69 -0.03
N LEU A 262 -30.73 -0.92 -0.04
CA LEU A 262 -29.68 -0.97 0.99
C LEU A 262 -30.12 -0.50 2.38
N ARG A 263 -31.13 0.36 2.49
CA ARG A 263 -31.59 0.91 3.79
C ARG A 263 -31.90 -0.13 4.84
N GLU A 264 -32.31 -1.31 4.39
CA GLU A 264 -32.73 -2.40 5.26
C GLU A 264 -31.63 -3.42 5.54
N TRP A 265 -30.44 -3.19 4.98
CA TRP A 265 -29.31 -4.09 5.18
C TRP A 265 -28.60 -3.80 6.49
N THR A 266 -28.26 -4.86 7.19
CA THR A 266 -27.27 -4.81 8.25
C THR A 266 -25.91 -5.05 7.63
N LEU A 267 -25.03 -4.08 7.72
CA LEU A 267 -23.66 -4.17 7.18
C LEU A 267 -22.69 -4.75 8.23
N PRO A 268 -21.58 -5.38 7.79
CA PRO A 268 -20.49 -5.74 8.69
C PRO A 268 -19.90 -4.52 9.41
N THR A 269 -19.34 -4.75 10.59
CA THR A 269 -18.68 -3.69 11.39
C THR A 269 -17.21 -3.48 11.02
N GLU A 270 -16.61 -4.41 10.26
CA GLU A 270 -15.27 -4.28 9.71
C GLU A 270 -15.23 -3.21 8.61
N GLU A 271 -14.08 -2.66 8.28
CA GLU A 271 -13.95 -1.64 7.23
C GLU A 271 -14.36 -2.20 5.86
N ILE A 272 -15.35 -1.57 5.24
CA ILE A 272 -15.88 -1.99 3.94
C ILE A 272 -14.99 -1.45 2.83
N GLN A 273 -14.51 -2.36 1.98
CA GLN A 273 -13.70 -2.04 0.81
C GLN A 273 -14.49 -2.08 -0.49
N TRP A 274 -15.53 -2.91 -0.53
CA TRP A 274 -16.32 -3.08 -1.74
C TRP A 274 -17.69 -3.68 -1.42
N VAL A 275 -18.70 -3.33 -2.24
CA VAL A 275 -20.08 -3.82 -2.14
C VAL A 275 -20.63 -4.09 -3.54
N ASN A 276 -21.33 -5.19 -3.71
CA ASN A 276 -22.17 -5.46 -4.88
C ASN A 276 -23.64 -5.39 -4.51
N LEU A 277 -24.33 -4.45 -5.12
CA LEU A 277 -25.73 -4.17 -4.85
C LEU A 277 -26.67 -5.30 -5.31
N GLN A 278 -26.36 -5.98 -6.42
CA GLN A 278 -27.21 -7.01 -7.00
C GLN A 278 -27.13 -8.33 -6.26
N THR A 279 -25.92 -8.70 -5.85
CA THR A 279 -25.67 -10.00 -5.22
C THR A 279 -25.66 -9.94 -3.69
N GLY A 280 -25.63 -8.76 -3.12
CA GLY A 280 -25.55 -8.57 -1.67
C GLY A 280 -24.18 -8.93 -1.09
N HIS A 281 -23.12 -8.94 -1.89
CA HIS A 281 -21.79 -9.28 -1.40
C HIS A 281 -21.03 -8.05 -0.95
N VAL A 282 -20.35 -8.18 0.19
CA VAL A 282 -19.55 -7.11 0.81
C VAL A 282 -18.17 -7.67 1.11
N LEU A 283 -17.13 -6.94 0.69
CA LEU A 283 -15.75 -7.22 1.06
C LEU A 283 -15.30 -6.27 2.15
N THR A 284 -14.77 -6.82 3.23
CA THR A 284 -14.24 -6.06 4.36
C THR A 284 -12.79 -6.39 4.64
N ILE A 285 -12.12 -5.49 5.38
CA ILE A 285 -10.76 -5.70 5.89
C ILE A 285 -10.69 -5.44 7.40
N TRP A 286 -9.84 -6.22 8.06
CA TRP A 286 -9.45 -6.01 9.46
C TRP A 286 -8.09 -6.64 9.74
N GLU A 287 -7.10 -5.85 10.10
CA GLU A 287 -5.71 -6.28 10.41
C GLU A 287 -5.11 -7.22 9.34
N GLY A 288 -5.28 -6.89 8.05
CA GLY A 288 -4.80 -7.70 6.92
C GLY A 288 -5.55 -9.02 6.71
N SER A 289 -6.68 -9.22 7.40
CA SER A 289 -7.68 -10.25 7.10
C SER A 289 -8.76 -9.65 6.23
N GLN A 290 -9.13 -10.32 5.14
CA GLN A 290 -10.25 -9.90 4.32
C GLN A 290 -11.37 -10.94 4.38
N THR A 291 -12.61 -10.44 4.36
CA THR A 291 -13.81 -11.26 4.50
C THR A 291 -14.82 -10.91 3.43
N ILE A 292 -15.31 -11.92 2.72
CA ILE A 292 -16.47 -11.80 1.84
C ILE A 292 -17.70 -12.17 2.65
N TRP A 293 -18.62 -11.22 2.72
CA TRP A 293 -19.91 -11.38 3.40
C TRP A 293 -21.04 -11.46 2.37
N HIS A 294 -22.12 -12.14 2.74
CA HIS A 294 -23.41 -12.00 2.11
C HIS A 294 -24.34 -11.23 3.04
N CYS A 295 -24.77 -10.07 2.59
CA CYS A 295 -25.72 -9.21 3.26
C CYS A 295 -27.07 -9.29 2.57
N HIS A 296 -28.13 -9.27 3.36
CA HIS A 296 -29.49 -9.36 2.87
C HIS A 296 -30.40 -8.47 3.74
N PRO A 297 -31.45 -7.83 3.17
CA PRO A 297 -32.42 -7.07 3.97
C PRO A 297 -32.93 -7.87 5.17
N HIS A 298 -33.02 -7.21 6.31
CA HIS A 298 -33.56 -7.76 7.58
C HIS A 298 -32.81 -8.99 8.14
N LYS A 299 -31.64 -9.34 7.60
CA LYS A 299 -30.83 -10.47 8.10
C LYS A 299 -29.45 -10.02 8.56
N LYS A 300 -28.88 -10.72 9.51
CA LYS A 300 -27.49 -10.51 9.90
C LYS A 300 -26.53 -10.91 8.77
N PRO A 301 -25.42 -10.18 8.58
CA PRO A 301 -24.40 -10.54 7.63
C PRO A 301 -23.88 -11.97 7.85
N MET A 302 -23.73 -12.71 6.79
CA MET A 302 -23.19 -14.08 6.80
C MET A 302 -21.83 -14.12 6.15
N VAL A 303 -20.84 -14.70 6.83
CA VAL A 303 -19.51 -14.91 6.26
C VAL A 303 -19.57 -16.00 5.20
N LEU A 304 -19.18 -15.68 3.98
CA LEU A 304 -19.01 -16.64 2.89
C LEU A 304 -17.58 -17.17 2.81
N TYR A 305 -16.62 -16.27 2.90
CA TYR A 305 -15.21 -16.63 2.84
C TYR A 305 -14.39 -15.65 3.68
N ARG A 306 -13.36 -16.16 4.35
CA ARG A 306 -12.41 -15.32 5.10
C ARG A 306 -10.99 -15.81 4.85
N ILE A 307 -10.12 -14.88 4.49
CA ILE A 307 -8.70 -15.10 4.46
C ILE A 307 -8.08 -14.47 5.72
N ALA A 308 -7.35 -15.27 6.48
CA ALA A 308 -6.76 -14.79 7.73
C ALA A 308 -5.62 -13.78 7.49
N VAL A 309 -4.86 -13.99 6.42
CA VAL A 309 -3.77 -13.12 5.96
C VAL A 309 -3.72 -13.20 4.44
N GLY A 310 -3.84 -12.07 3.76
CA GLY A 310 -3.82 -12.01 2.30
C GLY A 310 -4.69 -10.89 1.75
N THR A 311 -4.83 -10.85 0.44
CA THR A 311 -5.68 -9.91 -0.28
C THR A 311 -6.67 -10.62 -1.20
N ILE A 312 -7.81 -9.98 -1.39
CA ILE A 312 -8.87 -10.43 -2.29
C ILE A 312 -9.09 -9.30 -3.31
N ASP A 313 -8.74 -9.56 -4.55
CA ASP A 313 -9.01 -8.63 -5.65
C ASP A 313 -10.39 -8.93 -6.24
N VAL A 314 -11.21 -7.91 -6.36
CA VAL A 314 -12.59 -8.02 -6.83
C VAL A 314 -12.64 -7.77 -8.33
N ASN A 315 -13.44 -8.54 -9.02
CA ASN A 315 -13.80 -8.28 -10.40
C ASN A 315 -14.88 -7.17 -10.49
N ILE A 316 -14.44 -5.92 -10.54
CA ILE A 316 -15.34 -4.75 -10.56
C ILE A 316 -16.16 -4.59 -11.84
N TRP A 317 -15.76 -5.25 -12.94
CA TRP A 317 -16.43 -5.15 -14.23
C TRP A 317 -17.77 -5.91 -14.25
N ALA A 318 -17.92 -6.90 -13.38
CA ALA A 318 -19.16 -7.65 -13.24
C ALA A 318 -20.33 -6.73 -12.89
N ASP A 319 -20.11 -5.73 -12.04
CA ASP A 319 -21.16 -4.78 -11.65
C ASP A 319 -21.60 -3.88 -12.80
N TRP A 320 -20.62 -3.42 -13.61
CA TRP A 320 -20.89 -2.55 -14.76
C TRP A 320 -21.74 -3.23 -15.82
N GLU A 321 -21.48 -4.51 -16.10
CA GLU A 321 -22.15 -5.32 -17.12
C GLU A 321 -23.39 -6.07 -16.59
N ASN A 322 -23.79 -5.88 -15.34
CA ASN A 322 -24.85 -6.63 -14.70
C ASN A 322 -24.68 -8.15 -14.75
N THR A 323 -23.46 -8.62 -14.63
CA THR A 323 -23.19 -10.06 -14.64
C THR A 323 -23.51 -10.67 -13.26
N PHE A 324 -24.22 -11.79 -13.26
CA PHE A 324 -24.58 -12.52 -12.02
C PHE A 324 -23.42 -13.38 -11.49
N ILE A 325 -22.37 -13.55 -12.28
CA ILE A 325 -21.18 -14.32 -11.88
C ILE A 325 -20.10 -13.35 -11.50
N GLN A 326 -19.73 -13.34 -10.24
CA GLN A 326 -18.62 -12.58 -9.73
C GLN A 326 -17.46 -13.48 -9.42
N SER A 327 -16.27 -12.97 -9.68
CA SER A 327 -15.03 -13.65 -9.32
C SER A 327 -14.16 -12.80 -8.43
N PHE A 328 -13.52 -13.45 -7.48
CA PHE A 328 -12.55 -12.87 -6.59
C PHE A 328 -11.23 -13.60 -6.75
N MET A 329 -10.15 -12.85 -7.01
CA MET A 329 -8.83 -13.44 -6.98
C MET A 329 -8.26 -13.38 -5.57
N VAL A 330 -7.99 -14.52 -4.99
CA VAL A 330 -7.48 -14.65 -3.63
C VAL A 330 -5.95 -14.80 -3.68
N HIS A 331 -5.25 -13.91 -3.02
CA HIS A 331 -3.81 -13.94 -2.85
C HIS A 331 -3.48 -14.22 -1.39
N SER A 332 -2.75 -15.28 -1.14
CA SER A 332 -2.41 -15.72 0.21
C SER A 332 -0.94 -16.15 0.28
N PRO A 333 -0.25 -15.90 1.41
CA PRO A 333 1.06 -16.51 1.62
C PRO A 333 1.01 -18.03 1.83
N TYR A 334 -0.18 -18.62 2.00
CA TYR A 334 -0.34 -20.06 2.23
C TYR A 334 -0.46 -20.88 0.94
N SER A 335 -0.87 -20.26 -0.16
CA SER A 335 -1.18 -20.97 -1.40
C SER A 335 -0.87 -20.13 -2.63
N THR A 336 -0.79 -20.78 -3.79
CA THR A 336 -0.83 -20.08 -5.07
C THR A 336 -2.13 -19.28 -5.19
N PRO A 337 -2.14 -18.12 -5.86
CA PRO A 337 -3.36 -17.39 -6.13
C PRO A 337 -4.40 -18.26 -6.81
N PHE A 338 -5.66 -18.12 -6.43
CA PHE A 338 -6.78 -18.85 -7.00
C PHE A 338 -8.00 -17.95 -7.12
N VAL A 339 -8.95 -18.36 -7.96
CA VAL A 339 -10.18 -17.62 -8.19
C VAL A 339 -11.32 -18.29 -7.44
N LEU A 340 -12.13 -17.47 -6.74
CA LEU A 340 -13.42 -17.87 -6.20
C LEU A 340 -14.52 -17.29 -7.10
N HIS A 341 -15.48 -18.10 -7.47
CA HIS A 341 -16.65 -17.68 -8.22
C HIS A 341 -17.87 -17.61 -7.30
N ILE A 342 -18.76 -16.66 -7.55
CA ILE A 342 -20.06 -16.58 -6.90
C ILE A 342 -21.13 -16.95 -7.92
N ALA A 343 -21.96 -17.90 -7.56
CA ALA A 343 -23.20 -18.17 -8.28
C ALA A 343 -24.33 -18.36 -7.27
N HIS A 344 -25.47 -17.70 -7.49
CA HIS A 344 -26.69 -17.88 -6.70
C HIS A 344 -26.47 -17.88 -5.17
N HIS A 345 -25.71 -16.89 -4.65
CA HIS A 345 -25.40 -16.70 -3.22
C HIS A 345 -24.45 -17.73 -2.59
N SER A 346 -23.78 -18.52 -3.39
CA SER A 346 -22.77 -19.49 -2.94
C SER A 346 -21.41 -19.18 -3.54
N LEU A 347 -20.37 -19.37 -2.76
CA LEU A 347 -18.99 -19.35 -3.26
C LEU A 347 -18.57 -20.76 -3.62
N PHE A 348 -17.98 -20.91 -4.79
CA PHE A 348 -17.35 -22.16 -5.19
C PHE A 348 -16.01 -21.89 -5.86
N ARG A 349 -15.10 -22.81 -5.68
CA ARG A 349 -13.87 -22.86 -6.45
C ARG A 349 -14.13 -23.74 -7.67
N ASP A 350 -13.83 -23.23 -8.86
CA ASP A 350 -13.94 -24.06 -10.05
C ASP A 350 -12.90 -25.20 -9.97
N GLU A 351 -13.36 -26.41 -9.68
CA GLU A 351 -12.52 -27.60 -9.61
C GLU A 351 -11.91 -27.97 -10.97
N LYS A 352 -12.46 -27.45 -12.07
CA LYS A 352 -11.90 -27.60 -13.42
C LYS A 352 -10.74 -26.65 -13.68
N GLU A 353 -10.60 -25.58 -12.91
CA GLU A 353 -9.37 -24.81 -12.94
C GLU A 353 -8.24 -25.70 -12.43
N THR A 354 -7.47 -26.22 -13.36
CA THR A 354 -6.22 -26.92 -13.03
C THR A 354 -5.41 -26.00 -12.12
N PRO A 355 -5.11 -26.43 -10.88
CA PRO A 355 -4.22 -25.65 -10.03
C PRO A 355 -2.98 -25.34 -10.84
N ILE A 356 -2.52 -24.09 -10.81
CA ILE A 356 -1.27 -23.73 -11.46
C ILE A 356 -0.24 -24.73 -10.95
N LYS A 357 0.16 -25.66 -11.81
CA LYS A 357 1.26 -26.56 -11.48
C LYS A 357 2.51 -25.69 -11.38
N HIS A 358 2.81 -25.29 -10.17
CA HIS A 358 4.03 -24.53 -9.91
C HIS A 358 5.20 -25.46 -10.21
N PRO A 359 6.21 -25.03 -10.98
CA PRO A 359 7.36 -25.86 -11.29
C PRO A 359 8.24 -26.13 -10.05
N ILE A 360 7.92 -25.52 -8.91
CA ILE A 360 8.63 -25.68 -7.64
C ILE A 360 7.66 -26.14 -6.57
N THR A 361 8.08 -27.14 -5.80
CA THR A 361 7.45 -27.46 -4.52
C THR A 361 7.97 -26.48 -3.48
N PHE A 362 7.09 -25.61 -2.97
CA PHE A 362 7.42 -24.68 -1.91
C PHE A 362 7.56 -25.39 -0.57
N ALA A 363 8.58 -25.03 0.19
CA ALA A 363 8.65 -25.44 1.58
C ALA A 363 7.43 -24.89 2.36
N PRO A 364 6.85 -25.67 3.28
CA PRO A 364 5.74 -25.18 4.10
C PRO A 364 6.11 -23.90 4.82
N LEU A 365 5.22 -22.92 4.82
CA LEU A 365 5.39 -21.66 5.51
C LEU A 365 4.63 -21.60 6.83
N GLU A 366 5.18 -20.88 7.78
CA GLU A 366 4.51 -20.38 8.96
C GLU A 366 4.18 -18.91 8.74
N VAL A 367 2.91 -18.57 8.91
CA VAL A 367 2.40 -17.21 8.82
C VAL A 367 1.70 -16.87 10.13
N HIS A 368 2.19 -15.85 10.82
CA HIS A 368 1.67 -15.45 12.11
C HIS A 368 1.44 -13.95 12.15
N ARG A 369 0.29 -13.54 12.69
CA ARG A 369 0.00 -12.16 13.05
C ARG A 369 0.36 -11.95 14.52
N TYR A 370 1.08 -10.88 14.77
CA TYR A 370 1.45 -10.45 16.11
C TYR A 370 1.06 -9.00 16.32
N HIS A 371 1.18 -8.53 17.55
CA HIS A 371 0.95 -7.15 17.91
C HIS A 371 2.07 -6.66 18.81
N VAL A 372 2.36 -5.38 18.68
CA VAL A 372 3.24 -4.63 19.58
C VAL A 372 2.52 -3.39 20.07
N THR A 373 2.98 -2.84 21.18
CA THR A 373 2.47 -1.59 21.73
C THR A 373 3.37 -0.45 21.28
N SER A 374 2.80 0.54 20.60
CA SER A 374 3.47 1.78 20.22
C SER A 374 3.69 2.68 21.43
N VAL A 375 4.44 3.77 21.26
CA VAL A 375 4.82 4.69 22.37
C VAL A 375 3.61 5.36 23.03
N ASP A 376 2.51 5.50 22.30
CA ASP A 376 1.26 6.09 22.80
C ASP A 376 0.27 5.08 23.39
N GLY A 377 0.66 3.79 23.46
CA GLY A 377 -0.18 2.70 23.94
C GLY A 377 -1.00 2.00 22.88
N THR A 378 -0.97 2.45 21.63
CA THR A 378 -1.70 1.84 20.52
C THR A 378 -1.14 0.47 20.20
N ARG A 379 -2.03 -0.49 19.97
CA ARG A 379 -1.70 -1.86 19.59
C ARG A 379 -1.55 -1.96 18.07
N VAL A 380 -0.32 -2.16 17.61
CA VAL A 380 0.04 -2.20 16.17
C VAL A 380 0.21 -3.64 15.70
N PRO A 381 -0.55 -4.08 14.68
CA PRO A 381 -0.41 -5.42 14.11
C PRO A 381 0.77 -5.51 13.16
N PHE A 382 1.34 -6.72 13.04
CA PHE A 382 2.31 -7.06 12.02
C PHE A 382 2.26 -8.55 11.69
N VAL A 383 2.63 -8.91 10.48
CA VAL A 383 2.63 -10.30 9.99
C VAL A 383 4.05 -10.76 9.74
N CYS A 384 4.36 -11.97 10.18
CA CYS A 384 5.63 -12.64 9.93
C CYS A 384 5.42 -13.89 9.06
N ILE A 385 6.24 -14.04 8.03
CA ILE A 385 6.24 -15.18 7.12
C ILE A 385 7.64 -15.79 7.11
N ARG A 386 7.76 -17.09 7.42
CA ARG A 386 9.01 -17.83 7.40
C ARG A 386 8.79 -19.29 7.00
N GLN A 387 9.86 -20.02 6.72
CA GLN A 387 9.77 -21.46 6.56
C GLN A 387 9.39 -22.13 7.87
N LYS A 388 8.50 -23.13 7.81
CA LYS A 388 8.03 -23.89 8.97
C LYS A 388 9.18 -24.62 9.65
N GLY A 389 9.27 -24.48 10.97
CA GLY A 389 10.28 -25.15 11.80
C GLY A 389 11.70 -24.62 11.64
N VAL A 390 11.92 -23.52 10.91
CA VAL A 390 13.25 -22.95 10.67
C VAL A 390 13.48 -21.72 11.55
N THR A 391 14.60 -21.69 12.27
CA THR A 391 15.05 -20.49 12.99
C THR A 391 15.59 -19.47 11.98
N PRO A 392 15.06 -18.24 11.93
CA PRO A 392 15.54 -17.23 10.99
C PRO A 392 16.97 -16.78 11.32
N LYS A 393 17.79 -16.56 10.28
CA LYS A 393 19.13 -15.95 10.41
C LYS A 393 19.09 -14.43 10.31
N ALA A 394 18.07 -13.89 9.67
CA ALA A 394 17.86 -12.45 9.45
C ALA A 394 16.39 -12.16 9.18
N GLN A 395 16.02 -10.88 9.23
CA GLN A 395 14.67 -10.40 8.93
C GLN A 395 14.68 -9.27 7.92
N PHE A 396 13.63 -9.27 7.08
CA PHE A 396 13.34 -8.24 6.10
C PHE A 396 11.97 -7.64 6.41
N ILE A 397 11.93 -6.38 6.82
CA ILE A 397 10.72 -5.73 7.35
C ILE A 397 10.22 -4.69 6.35
N TYR A 398 9.05 -4.94 5.76
CA TYR A 398 8.35 -4.05 4.86
C TYR A 398 7.49 -3.04 5.64
N VAL A 399 7.50 -1.78 5.19
CA VAL A 399 6.60 -0.73 5.65
C VAL A 399 6.15 0.17 4.48
N TYR A 400 4.90 0.67 4.58
CA TYR A 400 4.40 1.74 3.72
C TYR A 400 3.79 2.87 4.56
N GLY A 401 2.63 2.66 5.16
CA GLY A 401 2.03 3.54 6.17
C GLY A 401 1.58 4.90 5.66
N SER A 402 0.98 4.96 4.46
CA SER A 402 0.48 6.21 3.87
C SER A 402 -0.76 5.97 3.02
N TYR A 403 -1.56 7.03 2.81
CA TYR A 403 -2.74 7.11 1.94
C TYR A 403 -3.85 6.12 2.27
N GLY A 404 -3.87 5.54 3.44
CA GLY A 404 -4.80 4.45 3.75
C GLY A 404 -4.59 3.21 2.88
N SER A 405 -3.39 3.03 2.34
CA SER A 405 -3.06 1.86 1.52
C SER A 405 -2.89 0.63 2.37
N THR A 406 -3.54 -0.46 1.97
CA THR A 406 -3.43 -1.76 2.63
C THR A 406 -2.04 -2.37 2.41
N THR A 407 -1.46 -2.93 3.45
CA THR A 407 -0.19 -3.65 3.38
C THR A 407 -0.34 -4.91 2.51
N PRO A 408 0.47 -5.11 1.44
CA PRO A 408 0.29 -6.19 0.49
C PRO A 408 0.83 -7.52 1.03
N VAL A 409 0.16 -8.07 2.04
CA VAL A 409 0.51 -9.37 2.63
C VAL A 409 -0.02 -10.50 1.74
N ASN A 410 0.43 -10.52 0.53
CA ASN A 410 0.07 -11.54 -0.45
C ASN A 410 1.25 -12.47 -0.73
N TRP A 411 1.17 -13.20 -1.81
CA TRP A 411 2.15 -14.18 -2.22
C TRP A 411 3.59 -13.61 -2.21
N PRO A 412 4.44 -13.98 -1.23
CA PRO A 412 5.77 -13.36 -1.06
C PRO A 412 6.79 -13.87 -2.07
N TYR A 413 6.42 -14.87 -2.85
CA TYR A 413 7.32 -15.61 -3.73
C TYR A 413 7.78 -14.80 -4.93
N GLN A 414 7.01 -13.82 -5.37
CA GLN A 414 7.34 -13.03 -6.55
C GLN A 414 8.57 -12.15 -6.37
N GLN A 415 8.78 -11.63 -5.16
CA GLN A 415 9.83 -10.64 -4.92
C GLN A 415 10.88 -11.10 -3.92
N TRP A 416 10.48 -11.80 -2.85
CA TRP A 416 11.35 -12.09 -1.70
C TRP A 416 11.48 -13.59 -1.39
N TYR A 417 10.90 -14.46 -2.23
CA TYR A 417 11.02 -15.90 -2.10
C TYR A 417 12.46 -16.38 -1.88
N PRO A 418 13.49 -15.87 -2.60
CA PRO A 418 14.86 -16.29 -2.39
C PRO A 418 15.39 -16.05 -0.98
N LEU A 419 14.90 -15.01 -0.28
CA LEU A 419 15.25 -14.78 1.12
C LEU A 419 14.62 -15.83 2.04
N LEU A 420 13.35 -16.19 1.80
CA LEU A 420 12.70 -17.28 2.55
C LEU A 420 13.49 -18.60 2.42
N GLN A 421 13.98 -18.92 1.22
CA GLN A 421 14.80 -20.12 0.99
C GLN A 421 16.13 -20.07 1.77
N ARG A 422 16.60 -18.89 2.14
CA ARG A 422 17.86 -18.67 2.89
C ARG A 422 17.63 -18.37 4.36
N LYS A 423 16.52 -18.89 4.90
CA LYS A 423 16.18 -18.78 6.34
C LYS A 423 15.97 -17.34 6.81
N TRP A 424 15.43 -16.48 5.97
CA TRP A 424 14.96 -15.17 6.40
C TRP A 424 13.51 -15.25 6.89
N VAL A 425 13.13 -14.33 7.75
CA VAL A 425 11.73 -14.03 8.01
C VAL A 425 11.36 -12.72 7.31
N ILE A 426 10.24 -12.73 6.60
CA ILE A 426 9.64 -11.54 5.98
C ILE A 426 8.59 -11.01 6.93
N VAL A 427 8.67 -9.73 7.24
CA VAL A 427 7.78 -9.05 8.18
C VAL A 427 7.05 -7.92 7.46
N PHE A 428 5.77 -7.82 7.68
CA PHE A 428 4.91 -6.76 7.15
C PHE A 428 4.37 -5.94 8.31
N ALA A 429 4.77 -4.67 8.38
CA ALA A 429 4.35 -3.74 9.42
C ALA A 429 3.06 -3.03 8.98
N MET A 430 1.98 -3.23 9.72
CA MET A 430 0.66 -2.62 9.47
C MET A 430 0.50 -1.38 10.34
N VAL A 431 1.30 -0.37 10.05
CA VAL A 431 1.39 0.87 10.84
C VAL A 431 0.25 1.84 10.52
N ARG A 432 -0.05 2.76 11.44
CA ARG A 432 -0.99 3.86 11.18
C ARG A 432 -0.55 4.70 9.97
N GLY A 433 -1.52 5.27 9.28
CA GLY A 433 -1.36 5.85 7.95
C GLY A 433 -1.67 4.87 6.81
N GLY A 434 -1.60 3.54 7.07
CA GLY A 434 -2.09 2.47 6.20
C GLY A 434 -3.59 2.20 6.35
N GLY A 435 -4.13 1.32 5.49
CA GLY A 435 -5.54 0.95 5.44
C GLY A 435 -5.85 -0.45 5.99
N ASP A 436 -5.01 -0.95 6.90
CA ASP A 436 -5.08 -2.35 7.32
C ASP A 436 -6.17 -2.62 8.36
N ILE A 437 -6.72 -1.59 8.99
CA ILE A 437 -7.76 -1.69 10.01
C ILE A 437 -9.02 -0.94 9.56
N ASP A 438 -8.96 0.40 9.55
CA ASP A 438 -10.07 1.27 9.18
C ASP A 438 -9.57 2.64 8.71
N ALA A 439 -10.50 3.53 8.36
CA ALA A 439 -10.16 4.88 7.94
C ALA A 439 -9.60 5.75 9.07
N ALA A 440 -10.00 5.51 10.32
CA ALA A 440 -9.44 6.22 11.48
C ALA A 440 -7.97 5.85 11.71
N TRP A 441 -7.60 4.59 11.42
CA TRP A 441 -6.22 4.12 11.42
C TRP A 441 -5.35 4.88 10.42
N ALA A 442 -5.89 5.08 9.20
CA ALA A 442 -5.22 5.86 8.17
C ALA A 442 -5.07 7.34 8.58
N ASP A 443 -6.15 7.93 9.09
CA ASP A 443 -6.20 9.35 9.44
C ASP A 443 -5.31 9.71 10.63
N ALA A 444 -5.11 8.76 11.56
CA ALA A 444 -4.31 8.95 12.77
C ALA A 444 -2.84 9.31 12.52
N ALA A 445 -2.34 9.17 11.29
CA ALA A 445 -0.97 9.47 10.92
C ALA A 445 -0.85 10.45 9.73
N ARG A 446 -1.83 11.32 9.52
CA ARG A 446 -1.78 12.35 8.48
C ARG A 446 -1.30 13.69 9.02
N ARG A 447 -0.76 14.52 8.13
CA ARG A 447 -0.39 15.92 8.34
C ARG A 447 0.52 16.09 9.56
N GLU A 448 0.05 16.75 10.61
CA GLU A 448 0.79 17.02 11.85
C GLU A 448 1.04 15.79 12.72
N HIS A 449 0.63 14.60 12.27
CA HIS A 449 0.77 13.33 12.99
C HIS A 449 1.62 12.28 12.24
N ARG A 450 2.42 12.70 11.25
CA ARG A 450 3.24 11.77 10.46
C ARG A 450 4.25 10.96 11.29
N HIS A 451 4.75 11.51 12.40
CA HIS A 451 5.62 10.81 13.33
C HIS A 451 5.02 9.50 13.86
N VAL A 452 3.68 9.41 13.93
CA VAL A 452 2.96 8.23 14.45
C VAL A 452 3.30 6.97 13.62
N THR A 453 3.37 7.08 12.29
CA THR A 453 3.80 5.97 11.43
C THR A 453 5.21 5.48 11.79
N ILE A 454 6.12 6.40 12.09
CA ILE A 454 7.52 6.09 12.40
C ILE A 454 7.63 5.42 13.77
N ASP A 455 6.87 5.90 14.75
CA ASP A 455 6.84 5.35 16.12
C ASP A 455 6.25 3.94 16.13
N ASP A 456 5.18 3.71 15.37
CA ASP A 456 4.61 2.38 15.15
C ASP A 456 5.61 1.44 14.47
N PHE A 457 6.33 1.94 13.46
CA PHE A 457 7.32 1.14 12.73
C PHE A 457 8.49 0.77 13.64
N GLU A 458 8.96 1.68 14.46
CA GLU A 458 9.98 1.40 15.47
C GLU A 458 9.54 0.29 16.43
N ALA A 459 8.30 0.37 16.92
CA ALA A 459 7.73 -0.64 17.79
C ALA A 459 7.69 -2.02 17.12
N VAL A 460 7.30 -2.10 15.84
CA VAL A 460 7.29 -3.34 15.06
C VAL A 460 8.70 -3.91 14.89
N ILE A 461 9.69 -3.08 14.56
CA ILE A 461 11.10 -3.53 14.44
C ILE A 461 11.56 -4.18 15.74
N ARG A 462 11.40 -3.50 16.88
CA ARG A 462 11.78 -4.02 18.21
C ARG A 462 11.02 -5.29 18.59
N GLY A 463 9.72 -5.31 18.31
CA GLY A 463 8.86 -6.48 18.58
C GLY A 463 9.25 -7.69 17.75
N SER A 464 9.55 -7.50 16.47
CA SER A 464 10.00 -8.56 15.58
C SER A 464 11.39 -9.09 15.97
N GLN A 465 12.35 -8.20 16.30
CA GLN A 465 13.66 -8.59 16.80
C GLN A 465 13.56 -9.46 18.05
N LYS A 466 12.79 -9.01 19.05
CA LYS A 466 12.53 -9.77 20.27
C LYS A 466 11.89 -11.14 19.99
N ARG A 467 10.95 -11.18 19.05
CA ARG A 467 10.21 -12.40 18.70
C ARG A 467 11.09 -13.47 18.06
N HIS A 468 12.04 -13.05 17.24
CA HIS A 468 12.88 -13.97 16.47
C HIS A 468 14.29 -14.13 17.04
N GLY A 469 14.64 -13.42 18.12
CA GLY A 469 15.98 -13.46 18.71
C GLY A 469 17.03 -12.83 17.77
N LEU A 470 16.64 -11.85 16.96
CA LEU A 470 17.51 -11.17 16.02
C LEU A 470 17.90 -9.78 16.52
N GLY A 471 19.09 -9.33 16.16
CA GLY A 471 19.60 -8.01 16.49
C GLY A 471 19.61 -7.05 15.29
N PRO A 472 20.12 -5.82 15.49
CA PRO A 472 20.25 -4.85 14.41
C PRO A 472 21.06 -5.38 13.20
N ALA A 473 22.16 -6.09 13.44
CA ALA A 473 23.02 -6.65 12.39
C ALA A 473 22.33 -7.69 11.49
N GLN A 474 21.18 -8.22 11.89
CA GLN A 474 20.37 -9.15 11.11
C GLN A 474 19.04 -8.52 10.66
N THR A 475 18.88 -7.20 10.78
CA THR A 475 17.63 -6.49 10.49
C THR A 475 17.80 -5.59 9.28
N VAL A 476 17.04 -5.86 8.22
CA VAL A 476 16.88 -5.02 7.03
C VAL A 476 15.48 -4.43 7.04
N ILE A 477 15.36 -3.12 6.88
CA ILE A 477 14.06 -2.44 6.69
C ILE A 477 13.90 -2.04 5.23
N TYR A 478 12.67 -2.13 4.73
CA TYR A 478 12.35 -1.85 3.33
C TYR A 478 11.12 -0.98 3.20
N GLY A 479 11.22 0.04 2.32
CA GLY A 479 10.10 0.90 1.95
C GLY A 479 10.23 1.40 0.52
N ARG A 480 9.08 1.63 -0.10
CA ARG A 480 8.97 2.15 -1.45
C ARG A 480 8.17 3.45 -1.46
N SER A 481 8.54 4.43 -2.31
CA SER A 481 7.80 5.69 -2.44
C SER A 481 7.60 6.36 -1.08
N ALA A 482 6.37 6.66 -0.66
CA ALA A 482 6.06 7.19 0.67
C ALA A 482 6.57 6.32 1.83
N GLY A 483 6.71 5.00 1.64
CA GLY A 483 7.37 4.10 2.60
C GLY A 483 8.85 4.42 2.84
N GLY A 484 9.46 5.24 1.98
CA GLY A 484 10.79 5.80 2.20
C GLY A 484 10.88 6.75 3.40
N VAL A 485 9.77 7.41 3.77
CA VAL A 485 9.73 8.32 4.93
C VAL A 485 10.01 7.56 6.23
N PRO A 486 9.23 6.54 6.63
CA PRO A 486 9.51 5.82 7.87
C PRO A 486 10.87 5.09 7.85
N VAL A 487 11.28 4.53 6.70
CA VAL A 487 12.60 3.89 6.58
C VAL A 487 13.72 4.90 6.82
N GLY A 488 13.69 6.03 6.11
CA GLY A 488 14.71 7.07 6.25
C GLY A 488 14.73 7.72 7.63
N ALA A 489 13.55 7.93 8.23
CA ALA A 489 13.44 8.47 9.59
C ALA A 489 14.02 7.52 10.65
N ILE A 490 13.82 6.21 10.52
CA ILE A 490 14.46 5.21 11.40
C ILE A 490 15.99 5.24 11.25
N VAL A 491 16.50 5.31 10.02
CA VAL A 491 17.95 5.43 9.79
C VAL A 491 18.50 6.69 10.42
N SER A 492 17.78 7.83 10.35
CA SER A 492 18.20 9.09 10.97
C SER A 492 18.15 9.05 12.50
N ARG A 493 17.15 8.35 13.09
CA ARG A 493 17.02 8.19 14.56
C ARG A 493 18.12 7.28 15.13
N TYR A 494 18.63 6.32 14.35
CA TYR A 494 19.57 5.27 14.79
C TYR A 494 20.76 5.13 13.81
N PRO A 495 21.52 6.24 13.59
CA PRO A 495 22.52 6.31 12.54
C PRO A 495 23.72 5.39 12.73
N HIS A 496 23.98 4.95 13.96
CA HIS A 496 25.08 4.03 14.29
C HIS A 496 24.68 2.56 14.26
N GLY A 497 23.53 2.22 13.66
CA GLY A 497 23.07 0.84 13.59
C GLY A 497 22.50 0.25 14.89
N GLN A 498 22.05 1.12 15.81
CA GLN A 498 21.55 0.68 17.14
C GLN A 498 20.22 -0.07 17.06
N LEU A 499 19.44 0.17 16.00
CA LEU A 499 18.14 -0.49 15.81
C LEU A 499 18.12 -1.37 14.54
N VAL A 500 18.68 -0.88 13.43
CA VAL A 500 18.72 -1.59 12.15
C VAL A 500 20.11 -1.52 11.56
N GLY A 501 20.58 -2.59 10.94
CA GLY A 501 21.90 -2.62 10.33
C GLY A 501 21.86 -2.34 8.83
N ALA A 502 20.69 -2.49 8.17
CA ALA A 502 20.55 -2.15 6.76
C ALA A 502 19.16 -1.59 6.43
N ALA A 503 19.12 -0.76 5.38
CA ALA A 503 17.90 -0.24 4.76
C ALA A 503 17.97 -0.42 3.25
N PHE A 504 16.85 -0.85 2.68
CA PHE A 504 16.65 -0.94 1.24
C PHE A 504 15.45 -0.11 0.85
N THR A 505 15.59 0.78 -0.13
CA THR A 505 14.50 1.65 -0.58
C THR A 505 14.37 1.64 -2.09
N GLU A 506 13.15 1.79 -2.58
CA GLU A 506 12.85 1.98 -4.00
C GLU A 506 12.06 3.26 -4.19
N VAL A 507 12.56 4.12 -5.08
CA VAL A 507 11.98 5.45 -5.39
C VAL A 507 11.51 6.20 -4.15
N PRO A 508 12.33 6.29 -3.07
CA PRO A 508 11.88 6.70 -1.76
C PRO A 508 11.62 8.20 -1.68
N TYR A 509 10.53 8.57 -1.01
CA TYR A 509 10.21 9.95 -0.65
C TYR A 509 11.00 10.33 0.61
N VAL A 510 12.08 11.07 0.46
CA VAL A 510 13.05 11.36 1.53
C VAL A 510 13.40 12.84 1.72
N ASP A 511 13.06 13.72 0.76
CA ASP A 511 13.22 15.18 0.86
C ASP A 511 11.86 15.87 1.08
N VAL A 512 11.11 15.32 2.05
CA VAL A 512 9.67 15.58 2.26
C VAL A 512 9.39 17.06 2.49
N LEU A 513 10.15 17.72 3.37
CA LEU A 513 9.96 19.13 3.69
C LEU A 513 10.16 20.01 2.45
N ARG A 514 11.21 19.75 1.69
CA ARG A 514 11.51 20.52 0.46
C ARG A 514 10.44 20.31 -0.61
N THR A 515 10.04 19.06 -0.85
CA THR A 515 9.07 18.72 -1.88
C THR A 515 7.69 19.27 -1.52
N SER A 516 7.23 19.09 -0.28
CA SER A 516 5.96 19.67 0.19
C SER A 516 5.95 21.20 0.23
N SER A 517 7.13 21.83 0.23
CA SER A 517 7.24 23.30 0.19
C SER A 517 7.15 23.88 -1.21
N ASN A 518 7.11 23.08 -2.26
CA ASN A 518 7.08 23.55 -3.65
C ASN A 518 5.83 23.10 -4.41
N PRO A 519 4.79 23.94 -4.47
CA PRO A 519 3.51 23.61 -5.13
C PRO A 519 3.61 23.43 -6.65
N ASP A 520 4.75 23.83 -7.27
CA ASP A 520 4.97 23.69 -8.70
C ASP A 520 5.50 22.30 -9.09
N LEU A 521 5.79 21.46 -8.10
CA LEU A 521 6.14 20.07 -8.36
C LEU A 521 4.90 19.21 -8.55
N PRO A 522 4.98 18.22 -9.45
CA PRO A 522 3.93 17.23 -9.60
C PRO A 522 3.57 16.58 -8.27
N LEU A 523 2.30 16.30 -8.07
CA LEU A 523 1.68 15.72 -6.87
C LEU A 523 1.67 16.60 -5.63
N THR A 524 2.57 17.56 -5.45
CA THR A 524 2.76 18.28 -4.18
C THR A 524 1.46 18.81 -3.59
N VAL A 525 0.63 19.47 -4.39
CA VAL A 525 -0.65 20.02 -3.89
C VAL A 525 -1.60 18.89 -3.49
N GLY A 526 -1.71 17.84 -4.29
CA GLY A 526 -2.50 16.65 -3.95
C GLY A 526 -2.03 15.93 -2.70
N GLU A 527 -0.73 16.02 -2.37
CA GLU A 527 -0.10 15.41 -1.20
C GLU A 527 -0.37 16.18 0.12
N TYR A 528 -0.86 17.43 0.06
CA TYR A 528 -1.17 18.20 1.28
C TYR A 528 -2.21 17.53 2.17
N LYS A 529 -3.12 16.77 1.58
CA LYS A 529 -4.09 15.95 2.31
C LYS A 529 -3.45 14.85 3.17
N GLU A 530 -2.28 14.36 2.77
CA GLU A 530 -1.54 13.30 3.47
C GLU A 530 -0.42 13.87 4.35
N PHE A 531 0.43 14.75 3.77
CA PHE A 531 1.63 15.27 4.44
C PHE A 531 1.44 16.67 5.05
N GLY A 532 0.39 17.39 4.68
CA GLY A 532 0.13 18.76 5.12
C GLY A 532 0.83 19.81 4.27
N ASN A 533 0.33 21.04 4.33
CA ASN A 533 0.88 22.20 3.62
C ASN A 533 1.78 23.02 4.54
N PRO A 534 3.13 22.94 4.40
CA PRO A 534 4.04 23.67 5.26
C PRO A 534 4.05 25.19 4.99
N ARG A 535 3.51 25.65 3.83
CA ARG A 535 3.44 27.09 3.53
C ARG A 535 2.30 27.79 4.27
N GLU A 536 1.23 27.07 4.52
CA GLU A 536 0.02 27.61 5.15
C GLU A 536 -0.09 27.26 6.63
N ASN A 537 0.51 26.13 7.05
CA ASN A 537 0.40 25.64 8.42
C ASN A 537 1.78 25.36 9.03
N ILE A 538 2.13 26.17 10.05
CA ILE A 538 3.39 26.02 10.81
C ILE A 538 3.51 24.66 11.49
N LEU A 539 2.40 24.07 11.94
CA LEU A 539 2.44 22.72 12.57
C LEU A 539 2.85 21.67 11.55
N ASN A 540 2.30 21.74 10.33
CA ASN A 540 2.69 20.86 9.24
C ASN A 540 4.19 21.03 8.90
N GLY A 541 4.68 22.27 8.83
CA GLY A 541 6.09 22.52 8.56
C GLY A 541 7.03 21.96 9.64
N LYS A 542 6.66 22.10 10.91
CA LYS A 542 7.40 21.52 12.04
C LYS A 542 7.38 19.99 12.02
N GLU A 543 6.22 19.43 11.75
CA GLU A 543 6.07 17.97 11.63
C GLU A 543 6.93 17.43 10.49
N LEU A 544 6.84 18.02 9.28
CA LEU A 544 7.63 17.60 8.15
C LEU A 544 9.13 17.71 8.40
N LEU A 545 9.57 18.77 9.09
CA LEU A 545 10.97 18.90 9.51
C LEU A 545 11.40 17.74 10.43
N SER A 546 10.54 17.29 11.33
CA SER A 546 10.83 16.24 12.30
C SER A 546 10.87 14.83 11.71
N VAL A 547 10.22 14.62 10.55
CA VAL A 547 10.10 13.31 9.89
C VAL A 547 10.84 13.24 8.55
N SER A 548 11.26 14.36 7.96
CA SER A 548 11.96 14.40 6.68
C SER A 548 13.35 13.77 6.79
N PRO A 549 13.63 12.63 6.16
CA PRO A 549 14.89 11.91 6.35
C PRO A 549 16.14 12.73 6.09
N ILE A 550 16.15 13.56 5.05
CA ILE A 550 17.30 14.41 4.73
C ILE A 550 17.55 15.47 5.81
N ASN A 551 16.49 16.01 6.40
CA ASN A 551 16.57 17.10 7.35
C ASN A 551 16.90 16.64 8.79
N THR A 552 16.54 15.42 9.14
CA THR A 552 16.73 14.85 10.48
C THR A 552 18.10 14.20 10.69
N LEU A 553 18.85 13.95 9.61
CA LEU A 553 20.21 13.40 9.68
C LEU A 553 21.19 14.35 10.35
N HIS A 554 22.00 13.82 11.26
CA HIS A 554 23.16 14.49 11.82
C HIS A 554 24.25 14.73 10.77
N SER A 555 25.22 15.60 11.08
CA SER A 555 26.31 15.95 10.17
C SER A 555 27.20 14.77 9.79
N GLU A 556 27.37 13.80 10.70
CA GLU A 556 28.14 12.57 10.46
C GLU A 556 27.42 11.55 9.56
N GLY A 557 26.16 11.82 9.17
CA GLY A 557 25.34 10.90 8.39
C GLY A 557 24.86 9.71 9.20
N ALA A 558 24.94 8.52 8.62
CA ALA A 558 24.52 7.26 9.25
C ALA A 558 25.61 6.18 9.13
N PRO A 559 26.75 6.33 9.83
CA PRO A 559 27.92 5.47 9.63
C PRO A 559 27.70 3.98 9.93
N GLY A 560 26.73 3.65 10.80
CA GLY A 560 26.45 2.28 11.22
C GLY A 560 25.42 1.53 10.39
N VAL A 561 24.83 2.15 9.34
CA VAL A 561 23.74 1.53 8.57
C VAL A 561 24.15 1.34 7.11
N PHE A 562 24.01 0.15 6.59
CA PHE A 562 24.12 -0.15 5.15
C PHE A 562 22.86 0.31 4.43
N VAL A 563 22.98 1.09 3.34
CA VAL A 563 21.81 1.64 2.64
C VAL A 563 21.91 1.44 1.13
N MET A 564 20.87 0.80 0.58
CA MET A 564 20.63 0.67 -0.85
C MET A 564 19.42 1.50 -1.24
N SER A 565 19.54 2.36 -2.26
CA SER A 565 18.42 3.11 -2.81
C SER A 565 18.32 2.93 -4.32
N HIS A 566 17.15 2.53 -4.82
CA HIS A 566 16.89 2.35 -6.24
C HIS A 566 15.99 3.44 -6.78
N VAL A 567 16.32 3.98 -7.96
CA VAL A 567 15.55 5.05 -8.59
C VAL A 567 15.47 4.90 -10.11
N GLY A 568 14.39 5.41 -10.69
CA GLY A 568 14.26 5.65 -12.11
C GLY A 568 14.59 7.12 -12.42
N LEU A 569 15.48 7.39 -13.39
CA LEU A 569 15.84 8.78 -13.72
C LEU A 569 14.72 9.56 -14.41
N LEU A 570 13.68 8.88 -14.88
CA LEU A 570 12.48 9.50 -15.45
C LEU A 570 11.37 9.68 -14.41
N ASP A 571 11.61 9.37 -13.14
CA ASP A 571 10.61 9.52 -12.09
C ASP A 571 10.24 10.99 -11.90
N ARG A 572 8.94 11.29 -12.04
CA ARG A 572 8.35 12.62 -11.83
C ARG A 572 7.40 12.67 -10.63
N GLN A 573 7.12 11.53 -10.00
CA GLN A 573 6.34 11.48 -8.76
C GLN A 573 7.25 11.72 -7.56
N VAL A 574 8.34 10.95 -7.48
CA VAL A 574 9.42 11.17 -6.51
C VAL A 574 10.72 11.28 -7.30
N TYR A 575 11.21 12.48 -7.46
CA TYR A 575 12.38 12.71 -8.30
C TYR A 575 13.62 11.98 -7.79
N ALA A 576 14.36 11.38 -8.72
CA ALA A 576 15.58 10.62 -8.43
C ALA A 576 16.59 11.39 -7.57
N TYR A 577 16.69 12.73 -7.75
CA TYR A 577 17.62 13.55 -6.99
C TYR A 577 17.41 13.48 -5.48
N GLU A 578 16.21 13.15 -4.98
CA GLU A 578 15.98 13.00 -3.55
C GLU A 578 16.85 11.87 -2.97
N SER A 579 16.88 10.71 -3.63
CA SER A 579 17.76 9.61 -3.22
C SER A 579 19.23 9.97 -3.30
N PHE A 580 19.66 10.67 -4.35
CA PHE A 580 21.06 11.10 -4.48
C PHE A 580 21.45 12.09 -3.39
N LYS A 581 20.61 13.07 -3.06
CA LYS A 581 20.82 13.99 -1.93
C LYS A 581 20.90 13.23 -0.60
N TRP A 582 19.94 12.31 -0.38
CA TRP A 582 19.87 11.54 0.84
C TRP A 582 21.12 10.66 1.04
N ILE A 583 21.58 9.95 0.00
CA ILE A 583 22.81 9.14 0.08
C ILE A 583 24.03 9.99 0.41
N GLN A 584 24.19 11.21 -0.15
CA GLN A 584 25.29 12.09 0.23
C GLN A 584 25.20 12.52 1.71
N ARG A 585 24.00 12.82 2.17
CA ARG A 585 23.76 13.14 3.59
C ARG A 585 24.08 11.95 4.51
N LEU A 586 23.67 10.73 4.11
CA LEU A 586 23.97 9.50 4.84
C LEU A 586 25.49 9.21 4.93
N ARG A 587 26.24 9.63 3.95
CA ARG A 587 27.71 9.51 3.93
C ARG A 587 28.41 10.55 4.82
N GLY A 588 27.67 11.53 5.36
CA GLY A 588 28.22 12.63 6.12
C GLY A 588 28.99 13.64 5.25
N VAL A 589 28.76 13.64 3.94
CA VAL A 589 29.43 14.55 2.99
C VAL A 589 28.76 15.91 3.03
N ALA A 590 29.54 16.95 3.29
CA ALA A 590 29.03 18.30 3.45
C ALA A 590 28.84 19.04 2.11
N SER A 591 29.70 18.76 1.15
CA SER A 591 29.68 19.40 -0.17
C SER A 591 30.17 18.44 -1.26
N TRP A 592 29.98 18.85 -2.53
CA TRP A 592 30.47 18.09 -3.68
C TRP A 592 32.02 17.94 -3.68
N GLU A 593 32.75 18.88 -3.14
CA GLU A 593 34.21 18.93 -3.10
C GLU A 593 34.80 17.97 -2.03
N GLU A 594 34.05 17.62 -1.01
CA GLU A 594 34.49 16.79 0.13
C GLU A 594 34.20 15.29 0.00
N ARG A 595 33.78 14.85 -1.16
CA ARG A 595 33.23 13.47 -1.37
C ARG A 595 34.28 12.34 -1.54
N ASP A 596 35.58 12.61 -1.41
CA ASP A 596 36.66 11.64 -1.72
C ASP A 596 36.79 10.46 -0.75
N SER A 597 36.04 10.46 0.34
CA SER A 597 36.01 9.33 1.26
C SER A 597 34.60 8.77 1.36
N ASP A 598 34.29 7.75 0.55
CA ASP A 598 33.02 7.06 0.69
C ASP A 598 32.99 6.22 1.97
N PRO A 599 32.15 6.60 2.97
CA PRO A 599 31.90 5.71 4.08
C PRO A 599 31.09 4.51 3.55
N LYS A 600 31.69 3.38 3.68
CA LYS A 600 31.24 2.03 3.30
C LYS A 600 29.74 1.83 3.44
N GLY A 601 29.12 1.35 2.37
CA GLY A 601 27.80 0.78 2.50
C GLY A 601 26.63 1.68 2.16
N LYS A 602 26.80 2.65 1.28
CA LYS A 602 25.68 3.47 0.82
C LYS A 602 25.81 3.74 -0.67
N TYR A 603 24.75 3.47 -1.43
CA TYR A 603 24.76 3.74 -2.86
C TYR A 603 23.36 3.94 -3.45
N VAL A 604 23.33 4.60 -4.60
CA VAL A 604 22.13 4.71 -5.44
C VAL A 604 22.32 3.82 -6.67
N MET A 605 21.42 2.87 -6.84
CA MET A 605 21.25 2.16 -8.11
C MET A 605 20.20 2.87 -8.93
N PHE A 606 20.47 3.13 -10.20
CA PHE A 606 19.56 3.88 -11.05
C PHE A 606 19.42 3.26 -12.44
N GLU A 607 18.22 3.44 -13.00
CA GLU A 607 17.91 3.08 -14.38
C GLU A 607 17.47 4.31 -15.17
N LYS A 608 18.10 4.51 -16.35
CA LYS A 608 17.93 5.73 -17.15
C LYS A 608 16.56 5.85 -17.81
N LYS A 609 15.91 4.72 -18.09
CA LYS A 609 14.63 4.66 -18.81
C LYS A 609 13.45 4.29 -17.91
N GLU A 610 13.68 4.17 -16.62
CA GLU A 610 12.66 3.82 -15.65
C GLU A 610 12.12 5.05 -14.93
N ALA A 611 10.89 4.93 -14.50
CA ALA A 611 10.14 5.95 -13.79
C ALA A 611 9.74 5.46 -12.38
N HIS A 612 8.70 6.02 -11.78
CA HIS A 612 8.24 5.68 -10.44
C HIS A 612 7.87 4.21 -10.30
N GLN A 613 7.30 3.60 -11.32
CA GLN A 613 6.96 2.18 -11.30
C GLN A 613 8.19 1.28 -11.16
N TYR A 614 9.37 1.78 -11.48
CA TYR A 614 10.66 1.10 -11.44
C TYR A 614 10.50 -0.42 -11.64
N ARG A 615 10.31 -0.79 -12.91
CA ARG A 615 10.22 -2.20 -13.33
C ARG A 615 11.23 -2.42 -14.42
N PRO A 616 12.49 -2.68 -14.06
CA PRO A 616 13.50 -2.98 -15.07
C PRO A 616 13.01 -4.16 -15.90
N GLN A 617 13.19 -4.09 -17.22
CA GLN A 617 12.79 -5.15 -18.17
C GLN A 617 13.35 -6.53 -17.79
N SER A 618 14.40 -6.55 -16.97
CA SER A 618 14.98 -7.73 -16.34
C SER A 618 14.73 -7.76 -14.84
N SER A 619 13.50 -7.54 -14.41
CA SER A 619 13.13 -7.40 -12.99
C SER A 619 13.68 -8.51 -12.09
N SER A 620 13.68 -9.78 -12.55
CA SER A 620 14.23 -10.90 -11.78
C SER A 620 15.74 -10.79 -11.58
N ARG A 621 16.48 -10.28 -12.59
CA ARG A 621 17.95 -10.13 -12.49
C ARG A 621 18.34 -9.07 -11.47
N PHE A 622 17.73 -7.89 -11.52
CA PHE A 622 18.02 -6.82 -10.58
C PHE A 622 17.58 -7.20 -9.17
N ARG A 623 16.36 -7.71 -9.02
CA ARG A 623 15.85 -8.17 -7.73
C ARG A 623 16.77 -9.26 -7.13
N ALA A 624 17.20 -10.23 -7.91
CA ALA A 624 18.11 -11.27 -7.47
C ALA A 624 19.45 -10.69 -6.98
N MET A 625 19.98 -9.69 -7.67
CA MET A 625 21.21 -9.01 -7.25
C MET A 625 21.07 -8.30 -5.91
N ASP A 626 19.96 -7.55 -5.74
CA ASP A 626 19.66 -6.86 -4.47
C ASP A 626 19.58 -7.84 -3.31
N LEU A 627 18.81 -8.92 -3.50
CA LEU A 627 18.64 -9.93 -2.47
C LEU A 627 19.96 -10.66 -2.17
N ALA A 628 20.81 -10.88 -3.18
CA ALA A 628 22.12 -11.49 -2.98
C ALA A 628 23.08 -10.57 -2.21
N ILE A 629 23.04 -9.27 -2.48
CA ILE A 629 23.80 -8.26 -1.73
C ILE A 629 23.34 -8.25 -0.27
N LEU A 630 22.02 -8.22 -0.02
CA LEU A 630 21.45 -8.22 1.34
C LEU A 630 21.79 -9.52 2.09
N ASP A 631 21.73 -10.67 1.41
CA ASP A 631 22.06 -11.94 2.02
C ASP A 631 23.56 -12.02 2.39
N ALA A 632 24.44 -11.55 1.50
CA ALA A 632 25.87 -11.44 1.76
C ALA A 632 26.20 -10.44 2.87
N TRP A 633 25.44 -9.32 2.96
CA TRP A 633 25.55 -8.37 4.05
C TRP A 633 25.19 -9.01 5.39
N ALA A 634 24.06 -9.69 5.48
CA ALA A 634 23.58 -10.32 6.71
C ALA A 634 24.53 -11.43 7.20
N GLU A 635 25.32 -12.03 6.31
CA GLU A 635 26.34 -13.03 6.63
C GLU A 635 27.73 -12.42 6.89
N GLY A 636 27.87 -11.08 6.84
CA GLY A 636 29.16 -10.39 7.02
C GLY A 636 30.17 -10.66 5.91
N ARG A 637 29.73 -11.08 4.73
CA ARG A 637 30.57 -11.47 3.59
C ARG A 637 30.81 -10.36 2.57
N LEU A 638 30.09 -9.24 2.64
CA LEU A 638 30.34 -8.11 1.76
C LEU A 638 31.73 -7.51 2.05
N ARG A 639 32.50 -7.30 1.00
CA ARG A 639 33.83 -6.68 1.04
C ARG A 639 33.79 -5.33 0.32
N TRP A 640 34.47 -4.35 0.89
CA TRP A 640 34.67 -3.04 0.34
C TRP A 640 36.14 -2.88 0.04
N THR A 641 36.49 -2.64 -1.22
CA THR A 641 37.90 -2.51 -1.66
C THR A 641 38.40 -1.07 -1.64
N GLY A 642 37.51 -0.09 -1.53
CA GLY A 642 37.85 1.32 -1.46
C GLY A 642 38.52 1.71 -0.15
N GLY A 643 39.68 2.32 -0.26
CA GLY A 643 40.62 2.92 0.65
C GLY A 643 40.34 3.04 2.15
N SER A 644 41.41 2.93 2.91
CA SER A 644 41.47 3.22 4.35
C SER A 644 40.68 4.46 4.72
N PRO A 645 39.85 4.46 5.79
CA PRO A 645 39.18 5.64 6.23
C PRO A 645 40.21 6.68 6.66
N SER A 646 40.37 7.74 5.89
CA SER A 646 41.15 8.87 6.40
C SER A 646 40.31 9.48 7.55
N ALA A 647 40.92 9.52 8.70
CA ALA A 647 40.36 10.01 9.95
C ALA A 647 40.20 11.53 9.94
N ALA A 648 39.34 12.06 9.10
CA ALA A 648 39.04 13.50 9.10
C ALA A 648 37.55 13.76 8.86
N TYR A 649 36.72 13.26 9.75
CA TYR A 649 35.38 13.82 9.86
C TYR A 649 35.49 15.22 10.49
N LYS A 650 35.44 16.25 9.67
CA LYS A 650 35.14 17.59 10.20
C LYS A 650 33.70 17.56 10.68
N ILE A 651 33.53 17.68 12.00
CA ILE A 651 32.24 17.85 12.64
C ILE A 651 31.59 19.10 12.06
N MET A 652 30.60 18.95 11.19
CA MET A 652 29.75 20.06 10.79
C MET A 652 28.56 20.12 11.76
N SER A 653 28.27 21.33 12.19
CA SER A 653 27.06 21.62 12.93
C SER A 653 25.83 21.10 12.16
N PRO A 654 24.78 20.62 12.80
CA PRO A 654 23.53 20.27 12.12
C PRO A 654 23.11 21.41 11.21
N PRO A 655 22.42 21.16 10.10
CA PRO A 655 22.00 22.22 9.20
C PRO A 655 21.38 23.34 10.04
N ASN A 656 21.94 24.55 9.96
CA ASN A 656 21.48 25.73 10.72
C ASN A 656 20.06 26.03 10.26
N ILE A 657 19.09 25.42 10.94
CA ILE A 657 17.67 25.66 10.78
C ILE A 657 17.34 26.85 11.67
N LYS A 658 17.13 28.01 11.07
CA LYS A 658 16.75 29.21 11.80
C LYS A 658 15.23 29.36 11.79
N MET A 659 14.66 29.45 12.96
CA MET A 659 13.28 29.93 13.12
C MET A 659 13.30 31.45 13.14
N SER A 660 12.59 32.12 12.23
CA SER A 660 12.52 33.56 12.23
C SER A 660 11.64 34.08 13.36
N SER A 661 12.07 35.11 14.04
CA SER A 661 11.35 35.78 15.13
C SER A 661 10.48 36.94 14.63
N SER A 662 9.82 36.81 13.47
CA SER A 662 8.92 37.88 13.03
C SER A 662 7.73 38.02 14.00
N ASN A 663 7.50 39.22 14.52
CA ASN A 663 6.52 39.58 15.55
C ASN A 663 5.04 39.23 15.17
N SER A 664 4.73 39.05 13.89
CA SER A 664 3.40 38.64 13.41
C SER A 664 3.05 37.19 13.74
N ASN A 665 4.07 36.33 13.94
CA ASN A 665 3.87 34.90 14.26
C ASN A 665 3.99 34.62 15.76
N ALA A 666 4.50 35.54 16.56
CA ALA A 666 4.65 35.38 18.00
C ALA A 666 3.32 35.23 18.74
N SER A 667 2.26 35.93 18.27
CA SER A 667 0.92 35.82 18.85
C SER A 667 0.23 34.49 18.50
N MET A 668 0.54 33.93 17.33
CA MET A 668 0.03 32.62 16.89
C MET A 668 0.76 31.48 17.62
N LEU A 669 2.07 31.60 17.78
CA LEU A 669 2.90 30.66 18.57
C LEU A 669 2.55 30.65 20.06
N ALA A 670 2.19 31.81 20.64
CA ALA A 670 1.74 31.92 22.02
C ALA A 670 0.38 31.23 22.22
N LYS A 671 -0.55 31.36 21.28
CA LYS A 671 -1.83 30.64 21.32
C LYS A 671 -1.67 29.12 21.18
N VAL A 672 -0.76 28.66 20.31
CA VAL A 672 -0.48 27.21 20.13
C VAL A 672 0.21 26.62 21.36
N ASN A 673 1.14 27.35 21.99
CA ASN A 673 1.81 26.89 23.20
C ASN A 673 0.87 26.88 24.43
N SER A 674 -0.18 27.72 24.45
CA SER A 674 -1.20 27.72 25.52
C SER A 674 -2.21 26.56 25.38
N LEU A 675 -2.41 26.01 24.17
CA LEU A 675 -3.29 24.85 23.91
C LEU A 675 -2.55 23.51 24.08
N GLY A 676 -1.23 23.49 23.93
CA GLY A 676 -0.40 22.27 24.10
C GLY A 676 0.12 22.03 25.52
N GLY A 677 -0.01 23.02 26.44
CA GLY A 677 0.65 23.00 27.75
C GLY A 677 -0.08 22.27 28.88
N SER A 678 -1.27 21.73 28.66
CA SER A 678 -2.15 21.25 29.77
C SER A 678 -2.10 19.73 30.04
N ARG A 679 -1.27 18.95 29.38
CA ARG A 679 -1.26 17.47 29.60
C ARG A 679 0.09 16.81 29.95
N ARG A 680 1.17 17.57 30.19
CA ARG A 680 2.49 16.97 30.52
C ARG A 680 3.08 17.30 31.89
N ASN A 681 2.31 17.77 32.89
CA ASN A 681 2.84 18.01 34.23
C ASN A 681 1.94 17.44 35.34
N ARG A 682 1.69 16.12 35.30
CA ARG A 682 1.16 15.39 36.46
C ARG A 682 1.70 13.98 36.60
N SER A 683 3.00 13.82 36.54
CA SER A 683 3.63 12.61 37.04
C SER A 683 5.14 12.77 37.23
N ARG A 684 5.56 13.62 38.16
CA ARG A 684 6.87 13.52 38.81
C ARG A 684 7.06 14.70 39.76
N ARG A 685 6.49 14.57 40.97
CA ARG A 685 7.03 15.16 42.23
C ARG A 685 6.18 14.66 43.37
N ASN A 686 6.61 13.60 43.99
CA ASN A 686 6.42 13.34 45.38
C ASN A 686 7.45 12.29 45.82
N ARG A 687 8.59 12.80 46.25
CA ARG A 687 9.43 12.24 47.29
C ARG A 687 10.32 13.37 47.79
N SER A 688 9.97 13.86 48.94
CA SER A 688 10.82 14.02 50.12
C SER A 688 10.26 15.13 50.98
N GLU A 689 10.29 14.77 52.23
CA GLU A 689 10.37 15.57 53.43
C GLU A 689 9.12 15.77 54.25
N GLY A 690 9.31 15.23 55.41
CA GLY A 690 8.42 15.10 56.53
C GLY A 690 8.12 16.41 57.29
N GLY A 691 7.12 16.35 58.11
CA GLY A 691 6.75 17.42 59.01
C GLY A 691 5.39 17.16 59.62
N SER A 692 5.44 16.53 60.76
CA SER A 692 4.33 16.34 61.68
C SER A 692 3.50 17.60 61.94
N ARG A 693 2.18 17.47 62.04
CA ARG A 693 1.39 17.98 63.17
C ARG A 693 -0.03 17.47 63.18
N LYS A 694 -0.38 16.91 64.33
CA LYS A 694 -1.71 16.53 64.83
C LYS A 694 -2.70 17.70 64.77
N VAL A 695 -4.01 17.42 64.64
CA VAL A 695 -5.02 17.65 65.69
C VAL A 695 -6.47 17.52 65.08
N LYS A 696 -7.23 16.59 65.77
CA LYS A 696 -8.65 16.53 66.15
C LYS A 696 -9.77 16.56 65.07
N SER A 697 -10.41 15.47 64.92
CA SER A 697 -11.72 14.99 65.41
C SER A 697 -12.92 15.93 65.24
N ARG A 698 -13.92 15.43 64.58
CA ARG A 698 -15.31 15.39 65.10
C ARG A 698 -16.22 14.48 64.25
N ARG A 699 -16.88 13.63 65.02
CA ARG A 699 -17.99 12.72 64.67
C ARG A 699 -19.23 13.45 64.25
N ASN A 700 -20.07 12.76 63.44
CA ASN A 700 -21.50 12.45 63.67
C ASN A 700 -21.93 11.55 62.49
N ARG A 701 -22.29 10.32 62.69
CA ARG A 701 -23.51 9.60 63.14
C ARG A 701 -24.79 10.09 62.46
N SER A 702 -25.41 9.17 61.72
CA SER A 702 -26.57 8.35 62.07
C SER A 702 -27.04 7.57 60.84
N GLU A 703 -27.19 6.30 60.99
CA GLU A 703 -28.41 5.44 61.05
C GLU A 703 -29.01 5.14 59.70
N GLY A 704 -29.28 3.97 59.25
CA GLY A 704 -29.57 2.69 59.88
C GLY A 704 -30.46 1.91 58.88
N GLY A 705 -30.33 0.63 58.81
CA GLY A 705 -31.29 -0.17 58.01
C GLY A 705 -30.80 -1.58 57.68
N LYS A 706 -30.93 -2.44 58.61
CA LYS A 706 -30.70 -3.91 58.55
C LYS A 706 -31.81 -4.63 57.77
N ARG A 707 -31.49 -5.71 57.05
CA ARG A 707 -32.07 -7.06 57.21
C ARG A 707 -31.41 -8.03 56.21
N LYS A 708 -30.60 -8.91 56.70
CA LYS A 708 -30.72 -10.38 57.00
C LYS A 708 -30.97 -11.22 55.75
N VAL A 709 -29.98 -11.93 55.33
CA VAL A 709 -29.47 -13.27 55.59
C VAL A 709 -30.45 -14.42 55.38
N ARG A 710 -30.12 -15.31 54.44
CA ARG A 710 -30.20 -16.77 54.66
C ARG A 710 -29.28 -17.56 53.74
N LYS A 711 -28.44 -18.30 54.39
CA LYS A 711 -27.61 -19.40 53.91
C LYS A 711 -28.43 -20.61 53.56
N GLY A 712 -27.98 -21.41 52.61
CA GLY A 712 -28.42 -22.79 52.41
C GLY A 712 -27.33 -23.58 51.71
N LYS A 713 -26.74 -24.47 52.42
CA LYS A 713 -25.62 -25.35 52.13
C LYS A 713 -26.10 -26.68 51.52
N LYS A 714 -25.18 -27.29 50.69
CA LYS A 714 -24.87 -28.75 50.56
C LYS A 714 -25.94 -29.68 49.96
N SER A 715 -25.61 -30.62 49.06
CA SER A 715 -24.72 -31.77 49.13
C SER A 715 -24.79 -32.59 47.84
N ARG A 716 -23.70 -33.04 47.33
CA ARG A 716 -23.10 -34.37 47.12
C ARG A 716 -24.06 -35.59 46.90
N ARG A 717 -23.77 -36.30 45.82
CA ARG A 717 -23.54 -37.76 45.61
C ARG A 717 -24.19 -38.23 44.34
N SER A 718 -23.48 -38.71 43.36
CA SER A 718 -22.69 -39.92 43.12
C SER A 718 -23.54 -41.12 42.64
N ARG A 719 -23.00 -41.74 41.63
CA ARG A 719 -23.03 -43.17 41.23
C ARG A 719 -23.82 -43.51 39.95
N ARG A 720 -23.02 -43.91 38.98
CA ARG A 720 -22.89 -45.32 38.43
C ARG A 720 -24.12 -45.82 37.76
N GLY A 721 -23.99 -46.25 36.57
CA GLY A 721 -23.34 -47.34 35.98
C GLY A 721 -24.13 -47.87 34.83
N GLY A 722 -23.48 -48.55 33.92
CA GLY A 722 -24.17 -49.61 33.18
C GLY A 722 -23.95 -49.61 31.68
N SER A 723 -22.86 -50.19 31.30
CA SER A 723 -22.52 -50.86 30.06
C SER A 723 -23.57 -51.80 29.47
N ARG A 724 -23.52 -51.93 28.14
CA ARG A 724 -23.60 -53.21 27.35
C ARG A 724 -23.73 -52.85 25.87
N LYS A 725 -22.72 -53.09 25.06
CA LYS A 725 -22.33 -54.28 24.30
C LYS A 725 -23.51 -55.00 23.61
N ASN A 726 -23.45 -55.01 22.28
CA ASN A 726 -23.40 -56.21 21.43
C ASN A 726 -23.40 -55.75 19.96
N LYS A 727 -22.36 -56.05 19.23
CA LYS A 727 -21.93 -57.23 18.46
C LYS A 727 -22.92 -57.60 17.36
N SER A 728 -22.40 -57.47 16.15
CA SER A 728 -22.07 -58.49 15.15
C SER A 728 -23.16 -58.68 14.12
N ARG A 729 -22.90 -58.82 12.88
CA ARG A 729 -22.17 -59.77 12.03
C ARG A 729 -22.52 -59.47 10.57
N ARG A 730 -21.53 -59.40 9.69
CA ARG A 730 -21.24 -60.36 8.58
C ARG A 730 -22.45 -60.73 7.73
N SER A 731 -22.45 -60.69 6.42
CA SER A 731 -21.51 -61.29 5.44
C SER A 731 -22.09 -61.20 4.02
N ARG A 732 -21.28 -61.18 3.05
CA ARG A 732 -20.97 -62.00 1.86
C ARG A 732 -21.50 -61.45 0.53
N LYS A 733 -20.59 -61.09 -0.35
CA LYS A 733 -20.07 -61.80 -1.55
C LYS A 733 -21.11 -62.29 -2.57
N SER A 734 -20.95 -61.81 -3.82
CA SER A 734 -20.71 -62.59 -5.05
C SER A 734 -20.62 -61.62 -6.24
N LYS A 735 -19.55 -61.57 -6.94
CA LYS A 735 -18.98 -62.35 -8.04
C LYS A 735 -19.79 -62.27 -9.35
N GLY A 736 -19.07 -61.81 -10.35
CA GLY A 736 -19.13 -62.30 -11.73
C GLY A 736 -19.72 -61.25 -12.68
N GLY A 737 -19.21 -60.91 -13.81
CA GLY A 737 -18.25 -61.55 -14.65
C GLY A 737 -18.05 -60.73 -15.94
N ASN A 738 -16.94 -60.91 -16.48
CA ASN A 738 -16.43 -60.48 -17.79
C ASN A 738 -17.40 -60.55 -18.97
N ARG A 739 -17.26 -59.60 -19.92
CA ARG A 739 -16.99 -59.98 -21.32
C ARG A 739 -16.57 -58.78 -22.18
N LYS A 740 -15.47 -58.99 -22.87
CA LYS A 740 -14.83 -58.29 -23.98
C LYS A 740 -15.76 -58.22 -25.21
N ASN A 741 -15.57 -57.19 -26.04
CA ASN A 741 -15.24 -57.25 -27.47
C ASN A 741 -15.23 -55.83 -28.02
N LYS A 742 -14.09 -55.36 -28.46
CA LYS A 742 -13.44 -55.40 -29.79
C LYS A 742 -14.30 -54.80 -30.91
N SER A 743 -13.74 -53.69 -31.40
CA SER A 743 -13.28 -53.40 -32.77
C SER A 743 -14.18 -52.53 -33.66
N ARG A 744 -13.65 -51.53 -34.19
CA ARG A 744 -13.20 -51.18 -35.58
C ARG A 744 -13.58 -49.76 -35.98
N ARG A 745 -12.55 -49.01 -36.25
CA ARG A 745 -12.18 -48.19 -37.43
C ARG A 745 -13.27 -47.89 -38.48
N SER A 746 -13.39 -46.59 -38.85
CA SER A 746 -13.08 -46.01 -40.15
C SER A 746 -13.48 -44.51 -40.14
N ARG A 747 -12.61 -43.59 -40.33
CA ARG A 747 -12.12 -42.90 -41.53
C ARG A 747 -13.20 -42.24 -42.41
N ARG A 748 -13.04 -40.93 -42.46
CA ARG A 748 -12.99 -40.01 -43.61
C ARG A 748 -14.20 -39.07 -43.84
N ASN A 749 -13.75 -37.80 -43.92
CA ASN A 749 -14.08 -36.75 -44.87
C ASN A 749 -15.47 -36.09 -44.84
N HIS A 750 -15.57 -34.86 -44.43
CA HIS A 750 -15.33 -33.66 -45.24
C HIS A 750 -14.95 -32.50 -44.31
#